data_afb00fe6a6d98fb7fca09b3a5cde1d40
#
_entry.id   afb00fe6a6d98fb7fca09b3a5cde1d40
#
_cell.length_a   1.000
_cell.length_b   1.000
_cell.length_c   1.000
_cell.angle_alpha   90.00
_cell.angle_beta   90.00
_cell.angle_gamma   90.00
#
_symmetry.space_group_name_H-M   'P 1'
#
loop_
_entity.id
_entity.type
_entity.pdbx_description
1 polymer ?
#
loop_
_entity_poly.entity_id
_entity_poly.type
_entity_poly.pdbx_seq_one_letter_code
_entity_poly.pdbx_strand_id
1 'polypeptide(L)'
;MAPTVPSAKLTLSCPLFAADFDPRNHGFLLVAGGGGEGRSGVGNKIASTSLSLALALKNGTARSALLNTSKRNEISEVVDIELSRDEDSVTSLATAHADDDSIIALAGINSSVAEQKRGNNQHLRSFKIDYPPRRQPFATDSIEEAKKWETFTETNERVSRKTTALSRVSLFRIKGADKAGSPDTYQRILRLSPWKDAESPRLAAIATGLAPSGEIVLFHPTSTPSVTDVVGRIRLGSDEEAEDVDITNLDDGDFQVAYTNGTDVFICQSSLKTRSNASPDVQCVYSTPLSEATPKTRPKFRALRFLSPTMLLLLRNAPDRNGCELMLLGIQRTSSPKKRSSASIIHRKKLRKAVKIGLGLDSCNLGSNFEDQEQIIIAVAGSDQSIEVLTLEYNPRGGGYGKLRSYTTLYNVHPFAMTKICFSPFNPPQNPVNPETPPQYIKLASVSMGNTVVVHTFPLSPSPPSSRSPRYVLVMPGESGAWTNFTSGITAMLSIFIVCFLLQAFTEVRGVMPPYLGATEWLPPDIRAAVARPYQDIPPHPSVTTSATISVHSTFPSTVSALHHRSLRDIIRARQAADTIDSILDTDLGADAPSPSAPPLTAIIIRRNCDTDEILIETTDMTSQHGSHGSLRRWEDLDEHDRSTWKQRLADTGHLGRDESEALLQGVLFGERSE
;
A
#
# COMPACT_ATOMS: atom_id res chain seq x y z
N MET A 1 10.29 -3.37 13.44
CA MET A 1 10.86 -2.06 13.04
C MET A 1 9.93 -1.42 12.05
N ALA A 2 9.74 -0.08 12.07
CA ALA A 2 8.99 0.60 11.03
C ALA A 2 9.74 0.46 9.69
N PRO A 3 9.04 0.23 8.56
CA PRO A 3 9.69 0.09 7.27
C PRO A 3 10.40 1.38 6.88
N THR A 4 11.62 1.28 6.40
CA THR A 4 12.35 2.42 5.86
C THR A 4 11.75 2.74 4.48
N VAL A 5 11.08 3.88 4.36
CA VAL A 5 10.47 4.33 3.10
C VAL A 5 11.46 5.26 2.39
N PRO A 6 11.94 4.91 1.17
CA PRO A 6 12.79 5.78 0.39
C PRO A 6 12.10 7.12 0.09
N SER A 7 12.83 8.21 0.19
CA SER A 7 12.32 9.54 -0.11
C SER A 7 13.31 10.38 -0.88
N ALA A 8 12.80 11.22 -1.77
CA ALA A 8 13.57 12.24 -2.47
C ALA A 8 13.04 13.62 -2.07
N LYS A 9 13.93 14.60 -1.92
CA LYS A 9 13.60 15.96 -1.52
C LYS A 9 14.21 16.97 -2.48
N LEU A 10 13.40 17.99 -2.82
CA LEU A 10 13.84 19.13 -3.62
C LEU A 10 13.39 20.41 -2.93
N THR A 11 14.25 21.42 -2.91
CA THR A 11 13.89 22.76 -2.43
C THR A 11 13.79 23.70 -3.63
N LEU A 12 12.64 24.33 -3.76
CA LEU A 12 12.34 25.28 -4.81
C LEU A 12 12.50 26.72 -4.30
N SER A 13 12.34 27.70 -5.20
CA SER A 13 12.58 29.11 -4.87
C SER A 13 11.37 29.82 -4.26
N CYS A 14 10.22 29.15 -4.12
CA CYS A 14 8.99 29.77 -3.62
C CYS A 14 8.17 28.82 -2.74
N PRO A 15 7.30 29.36 -1.86
CA PRO A 15 6.32 28.57 -1.14
C PRO A 15 5.42 27.77 -2.09
N LEU A 16 5.09 26.54 -1.71
CA LEU A 16 4.28 25.65 -2.53
C LEU A 16 2.92 25.41 -1.86
N PHE A 17 1.86 25.44 -2.67
CA PHE A 17 0.48 25.26 -2.21
C PHE A 17 -0.25 24.14 -2.91
N ALA A 18 0.16 23.78 -4.12
CA ALA A 18 -0.51 22.80 -4.94
C ALA A 18 0.47 21.77 -5.51
N ALA A 19 -0.01 20.54 -5.64
CA ALA A 19 0.70 19.43 -6.27
C ALA A 19 -0.31 18.44 -6.85
N ASP A 20 0.00 17.87 -8.02
CA ASP A 20 -0.75 16.79 -8.63
C ASP A 20 0.15 15.95 -9.53
N PHE A 21 -0.05 14.63 -9.54
CA PHE A 21 0.69 13.73 -10.41
C PHE A 21 0.07 13.69 -11.81
N ASP A 22 0.93 13.43 -12.78
CA ASP A 22 0.47 13.05 -14.11
C ASP A 22 -0.28 11.72 -14.04
N PRO A 23 -1.54 11.67 -14.51
CA PRO A 23 -2.36 10.46 -14.38
C PRO A 23 -1.91 9.30 -15.28
N ARG A 24 -1.17 9.57 -16.37
CA ARG A 24 -0.63 8.54 -17.27
C ARG A 24 0.79 8.14 -16.92
N ASN A 25 1.57 9.08 -16.41
CA ASN A 25 2.97 8.85 -16.10
C ASN A 25 3.32 9.35 -14.70
N HIS A 26 3.14 8.48 -13.72
CA HIS A 26 3.48 8.75 -12.32
C HIS A 26 4.98 9.06 -12.08
N GLY A 27 5.81 9.09 -13.13
CA GLY A 27 7.16 9.64 -13.10
C GLY A 27 7.20 11.16 -13.08
N PHE A 28 6.09 11.85 -13.39
CA PHE A 28 6.01 13.29 -13.40
C PHE A 28 5.06 13.82 -12.32
N LEU A 29 5.50 14.88 -11.67
CA LEU A 29 4.76 15.61 -10.65
C LEU A 29 4.71 17.09 -11.01
N LEU A 30 3.51 17.65 -11.08
CA LEU A 30 3.28 19.08 -11.19
C LEU A 30 3.22 19.68 -9.79
N VAL A 31 3.93 20.77 -9.57
CA VAL A 31 3.89 21.54 -8.31
C VAL A 31 3.72 23.02 -8.59
N ALA A 32 3.05 23.71 -7.70
CA ALA A 32 2.70 25.10 -7.90
C ALA A 32 2.63 25.91 -6.60
N GLY A 33 2.91 27.20 -6.69
CA GLY A 33 2.85 28.09 -5.55
C GLY A 33 3.20 29.56 -5.88
N GLY A 34 3.75 30.24 -4.91
CA GLY A 34 4.18 31.65 -5.05
C GLY A 34 4.02 32.44 -3.76
N GLY A 35 4.61 33.64 -3.68
CA GLY A 35 4.53 34.53 -2.53
C GLY A 35 3.35 35.50 -2.51
N GLY A 36 2.56 35.57 -3.61
CA GLY A 36 1.53 36.59 -3.79
C GLY A 36 2.08 37.99 -4.08
N GLU A 37 1.23 38.91 -4.51
CA GLU A 37 1.58 40.32 -4.76
C GLU A 37 1.88 41.06 -3.43
N GLY A 38 1.65 40.41 -2.29
CA GLY A 38 1.72 41.05 -0.99
C GLY A 38 3.06 40.92 -0.29
N ARG A 39 3.67 42.06 -0.01
CA ARG A 39 4.56 42.39 1.16
C ARG A 39 5.68 41.40 1.59
N SER A 40 5.80 40.21 1.04
CA SER A 40 6.80 39.22 1.43
C SER A 40 8.14 39.38 0.69
N GLY A 41 8.21 40.21 -0.34
CA GLY A 41 9.39 40.37 -1.20
C GLY A 41 9.74 39.13 -2.03
N VAL A 42 8.99 38.06 -1.86
CA VAL A 42 9.12 36.81 -2.63
C VAL A 42 8.12 36.88 -3.78
N GLY A 43 8.63 37.04 -4.99
CA GLY A 43 7.77 37.00 -6.18
C GLY A 43 7.04 35.66 -6.29
N ASN A 44 5.89 35.68 -6.95
CA ASN A 44 5.14 34.48 -7.26
C ASN A 44 6.00 33.58 -8.13
N LYS A 45 6.48 32.48 -7.57
CA LYS A 45 7.39 31.58 -8.26
C LYS A 45 6.89 30.17 -8.16
N ILE A 46 7.00 29.49 -9.28
CA ILE A 46 7.11 28.07 -9.35
C ILE A 46 8.46 27.81 -10.01
N ALA A 47 9.35 27.14 -9.31
CA ALA A 47 10.76 27.29 -9.58
C ALA A 47 11.41 26.10 -10.26
N SER A 48 12.46 26.47 -10.98
CA SER A 48 13.48 25.65 -11.60
C SER A 48 14.79 25.68 -10.83
N THR A 49 15.44 24.55 -10.65
CA THR A 49 16.85 24.51 -10.25
C THR A 49 17.73 23.89 -11.30
N SER A 50 18.49 24.70 -11.98
CA SER A 50 19.82 24.35 -12.42
C SER A 50 20.75 25.51 -11.99
N LEU A 51 22.01 25.21 -11.81
CA LEU A 51 23.14 25.89 -11.21
C LEU A 51 23.36 27.40 -11.56
N SER A 52 22.36 28.20 -11.75
CA SER A 52 22.46 29.66 -11.99
C SER A 52 21.79 30.48 -10.88
N LEU A 53 22.11 30.14 -9.64
CA LEU A 53 21.50 30.75 -8.45
C LEU A 53 21.77 32.26 -8.27
N ALA A 54 22.71 32.84 -8.99
CA ALA A 54 23.17 34.21 -8.72
C ALA A 54 22.42 35.31 -9.49
N LEU A 55 21.70 34.99 -10.57
CA LEU A 55 21.05 35.99 -11.46
C LEU A 55 19.51 36.02 -11.35
N ALA A 56 18.88 35.02 -10.75
CA ALA A 56 17.41 34.89 -10.67
C ALA A 56 16.74 35.70 -9.55
N LEU A 57 17.52 36.32 -8.67
CA LEU A 57 17.00 37.08 -7.51
C LEU A 57 16.39 38.46 -7.84
N LYS A 58 16.40 38.88 -9.09
CA LYS A 58 15.95 40.24 -9.47
C LYS A 58 14.53 40.38 -10.06
N ASN A 59 13.87 39.29 -10.47
CA ASN A 59 12.55 39.39 -11.11
C ASN A 59 11.53 38.46 -10.42
N GLY A 60 10.65 39.03 -9.63
CA GLY A 60 9.56 38.34 -8.95
C GLY A 60 8.41 37.95 -9.87
N THR A 61 8.43 36.73 -10.41
CA THR A 61 7.37 36.18 -11.26
C THR A 61 6.91 34.83 -10.70
N ALA A 62 5.62 34.55 -10.76
CA ALA A 62 5.05 33.26 -10.36
C ALA A 62 5.38 32.19 -11.41
N ARG A 63 5.61 30.95 -11.01
CA ARG A 63 6.05 29.85 -11.89
C ARG A 63 5.34 28.53 -11.58
N SER A 64 5.16 27.67 -12.58
CA SER A 64 4.76 26.27 -12.48
C SER A 64 5.91 25.35 -12.89
N ALA A 65 6.14 24.26 -12.18
CA ALA A 65 7.21 23.32 -12.49
C ALA A 65 6.69 21.90 -12.69
N LEU A 66 7.20 21.24 -13.74
CA LEU A 66 7.07 19.81 -13.94
C LEU A 66 8.34 19.13 -13.39
N LEU A 67 8.16 18.25 -12.43
CA LEU A 67 9.25 17.53 -11.76
C LEU A 67 9.30 16.08 -12.22
N ASN A 68 10.51 15.59 -12.52
CA ASN A 68 10.74 14.16 -12.76
C ASN A 68 11.05 13.47 -11.44
N THR A 69 10.19 12.54 -11.04
CA THR A 69 10.27 11.74 -9.84
C THR A 69 10.52 10.25 -10.13
N SER A 70 10.98 9.91 -11.33
CA SER A 70 11.18 8.51 -11.75
C SER A 70 12.24 7.79 -10.93
N LYS A 71 13.26 8.52 -10.47
CA LYS A 71 14.26 7.99 -9.54
C LYS A 71 13.75 8.06 -8.10
N ARG A 72 14.05 7.05 -7.28
CA ARG A 72 13.57 6.96 -5.89
C ARG A 72 14.20 7.96 -4.94
N ASN A 73 15.45 8.34 -5.21
CA ASN A 73 16.28 9.16 -4.32
C ASN A 73 16.56 10.56 -4.87
N GLU A 74 16.03 10.88 -6.04
CA GLU A 74 16.31 12.14 -6.72
C GLU A 74 15.05 12.69 -7.39
N ILE A 75 14.84 13.98 -7.21
CA ILE A 75 13.82 14.75 -7.93
C ILE A 75 14.57 15.74 -8.79
N SER A 76 14.30 15.75 -10.09
CA SER A 76 14.84 16.74 -11.00
C SER A 76 13.73 17.57 -11.61
N GLU A 77 14.00 18.83 -11.82
CA GLU A 77 13.09 19.71 -12.48
C GLU A 77 13.22 19.60 -14.00
N VAL A 78 12.09 19.55 -14.66
CA VAL A 78 12.01 19.29 -16.11
C VAL A 78 11.55 20.52 -16.86
N VAL A 79 10.49 21.16 -16.39
CA VAL A 79 9.88 22.34 -17.01
C VAL A 79 9.57 23.36 -15.95
N ASP A 80 9.82 24.62 -16.27
CA ASP A 80 9.48 25.79 -15.46
C ASP A 80 8.49 26.65 -16.22
N ILE A 81 7.38 27.01 -15.58
CA ILE A 81 6.35 27.87 -16.15
C ILE A 81 6.35 29.19 -15.40
N GLU A 82 6.76 30.22 -16.06
CA GLU A 82 6.71 31.56 -15.53
C GLU A 82 5.31 32.16 -15.74
N LEU A 83 4.69 32.59 -14.66
CA LEU A 83 3.39 33.27 -14.70
C LEU A 83 3.58 34.77 -14.81
N SER A 84 2.55 35.44 -15.34
CA SER A 84 2.60 36.89 -15.53
C SER A 84 2.57 37.64 -14.19
N ARG A 85 3.04 38.87 -14.17
CA ARG A 85 3.01 39.73 -12.97
C ARG A 85 1.60 40.12 -12.52
N ASP A 86 0.60 39.93 -13.39
CA ASP A 86 -0.80 40.22 -13.11
C ASP A 86 -1.51 39.08 -12.39
N GLU A 87 -0.76 38.06 -11.95
CA GLU A 87 -1.28 36.86 -11.30
C GLU A 87 -0.77 36.75 -9.86
N ASP A 88 -1.64 36.31 -8.98
CA ASP A 88 -1.33 35.98 -7.58
C ASP A 88 -0.82 34.54 -7.47
N SER A 89 -0.65 34.04 -6.25
CA SER A 89 -0.20 32.67 -5.98
C SER A 89 -1.09 31.61 -6.62
N VAL A 90 -0.48 30.51 -7.05
CA VAL A 90 -1.23 29.32 -7.45
C VAL A 90 -1.66 28.56 -6.20
N THR A 91 -2.95 28.54 -5.94
CA THR A 91 -3.51 27.91 -4.72
C THR A 91 -3.99 26.49 -4.94
N SER A 92 -4.29 26.13 -6.18
CA SER A 92 -4.72 24.77 -6.55
C SER A 92 -4.26 24.40 -7.94
N LEU A 93 -4.07 23.13 -8.19
CA LEU A 93 -3.57 22.57 -9.43
C LEU A 93 -4.20 21.20 -9.65
N ALA A 94 -4.52 20.88 -10.91
CA ALA A 94 -4.98 19.56 -11.30
C ALA A 94 -4.62 19.25 -12.75
N THR A 95 -4.30 18.01 -13.05
CA THR A 95 -4.05 17.51 -14.40
C THR A 95 -5.38 17.14 -15.06
N ALA A 96 -5.82 17.93 -16.05
CA ALA A 96 -7.09 17.74 -16.71
C ALA A 96 -7.05 16.63 -17.75
N HIS A 97 -6.00 16.59 -18.55
CA HIS A 97 -5.82 15.66 -19.65
C HIS A 97 -4.33 15.38 -19.83
N ALA A 98 -3.99 14.19 -20.28
CA ALA A 98 -2.61 13.81 -20.59
C ALA A 98 -2.60 12.94 -21.84
N ASP A 99 -1.88 13.41 -22.86
CA ASP A 99 -1.62 12.70 -24.10
C ASP A 99 -0.24 12.03 -24.08
N ASP A 100 0.18 11.47 -25.19
CA ASP A 100 1.52 10.85 -25.31
C ASP A 100 2.64 11.90 -25.26
N ASP A 101 2.38 13.11 -25.73
CA ASP A 101 3.38 14.16 -25.89
C ASP A 101 3.21 15.35 -24.93
N SER A 102 2.06 15.48 -24.27
CA SER A 102 1.77 16.65 -23.46
C SER A 102 0.76 16.42 -22.35
N ILE A 103 0.79 17.30 -21.36
CA ILE A 103 -0.16 17.40 -20.26
C ILE A 103 -0.96 18.70 -20.39
N ILE A 104 -2.26 18.65 -20.16
CA ILE A 104 -3.10 19.83 -19.94
C ILE A 104 -3.29 19.99 -18.43
N ALA A 105 -2.72 21.05 -17.88
CA ALA A 105 -2.83 21.40 -16.47
C ALA A 105 -3.83 22.55 -16.28
N LEU A 106 -4.72 22.41 -15.30
CA LEU A 106 -5.58 23.47 -14.81
C LEU A 106 -5.00 24.02 -13.50
N ALA A 107 -4.89 25.33 -13.41
CA ALA A 107 -4.37 26.01 -12.24
C ALA A 107 -5.38 27.05 -11.72
N GLY A 108 -5.66 26.99 -10.43
CA GLY A 108 -6.42 28.00 -9.71
C GLY A 108 -5.49 29.12 -9.28
N ILE A 109 -5.59 30.26 -9.95
CA ILE A 109 -4.73 31.43 -9.77
C ILE A 109 -5.62 32.64 -9.77
N ASN A 110 -5.59 33.44 -8.73
CA ASN A 110 -6.33 34.70 -8.74
C ASN A 110 -5.59 35.75 -9.56
N SER A 111 -6.32 36.72 -10.12
CA SER A 111 -5.71 37.90 -10.70
C SER A 111 -5.10 38.77 -9.62
N SER A 112 -4.14 39.62 -9.96
CA SER A 112 -3.55 40.61 -9.05
C SER A 112 -4.62 41.49 -8.41
N VAL A 113 -4.33 42.09 -7.25
CA VAL A 113 -5.25 43.01 -6.57
C VAL A 113 -5.64 44.17 -7.45
N ALA A 114 -4.73 44.63 -8.32
CA ALA A 114 -5.02 45.70 -9.28
C ALA A 114 -6.06 45.28 -10.30
N GLU A 115 -5.97 44.08 -10.86
CA GLU A 115 -6.94 43.55 -11.81
C GLU A 115 -8.28 43.22 -11.14
N GLN A 116 -8.24 42.69 -9.91
CA GLN A 116 -9.47 42.42 -9.13
C GLN A 116 -10.26 43.72 -8.86
N LYS A 117 -9.56 44.83 -8.51
CA LYS A 117 -10.19 46.14 -8.36
C LYS A 117 -10.81 46.67 -9.62
N ARG A 118 -10.34 46.24 -10.80
CA ARG A 118 -10.94 46.55 -12.11
C ARG A 118 -12.11 45.61 -12.46
N GLY A 119 -12.49 44.71 -11.56
CA GLY A 119 -13.52 43.70 -11.79
C GLY A 119 -13.04 42.51 -12.65
N ASN A 120 -11.74 42.35 -12.84
CA ASN A 120 -11.16 41.34 -13.71
C ASN A 120 -10.43 40.28 -12.87
N ASN A 121 -11.18 39.32 -12.26
CA ASN A 121 -10.62 38.18 -11.59
C ASN A 121 -10.79 36.90 -12.41
N GLN A 122 -9.81 36.58 -13.24
CA GLN A 122 -9.78 35.38 -14.06
C GLN A 122 -9.10 34.26 -13.31
N HIS A 123 -9.79 33.58 -12.39
CA HIS A 123 -9.27 32.70 -11.40
C HIS A 123 -8.94 31.27 -11.86
N LEU A 124 -9.27 30.88 -13.08
CA LEU A 124 -8.87 29.57 -13.64
C LEU A 124 -8.00 29.79 -14.89
N ARG A 125 -6.87 29.08 -14.91
CA ARG A 125 -5.92 29.06 -16.03
C ARG A 125 -5.75 27.64 -16.55
N SER A 126 -5.51 27.51 -17.85
CA SER A 126 -5.07 26.23 -18.43
C SER A 126 -3.75 26.39 -19.18
N PHE A 127 -2.92 25.37 -19.06
CA PHE A 127 -1.60 25.29 -19.66
C PHE A 127 -1.41 23.96 -20.37
N LYS A 128 -0.79 23.99 -21.55
CA LYS A 128 -0.23 22.81 -22.19
C LYS A 128 1.25 22.74 -21.87
N ILE A 129 1.69 21.58 -21.40
CA ILE A 129 3.07 21.32 -21.02
C ILE A 129 3.55 20.12 -21.82
N ASP A 130 4.53 20.32 -22.70
CA ASP A 130 5.09 19.26 -23.50
C ASP A 130 6.05 18.38 -22.67
N TYR A 131 5.97 17.05 -22.84
CA TYR A 131 6.91 16.13 -22.19
C TYR A 131 8.34 16.32 -22.74
N PRO A 132 9.34 16.02 -21.91
CA PRO A 132 10.71 15.92 -22.42
C PRO A 132 10.79 14.79 -23.45
N PRO A 133 11.59 14.93 -24.52
CA PRO A 133 11.76 13.88 -25.51
C PRO A 133 12.23 12.59 -24.84
N ARG A 134 11.56 11.49 -25.14
CA ARG A 134 11.93 10.17 -24.64
C ARG A 134 13.32 9.84 -25.20
N ARG A 135 14.29 9.60 -24.31
CA ARG A 135 15.58 9.00 -24.73
C ARG A 135 15.24 7.59 -25.21
N GLN A 136 15.33 7.36 -26.50
CA GLN A 136 15.32 6.00 -27.03
C GLN A 136 16.52 5.26 -26.41
N PRO A 137 16.36 4.03 -25.87
CA PRO A 137 17.49 3.23 -25.52
C PRO A 137 18.25 2.97 -26.83
N PHE A 138 19.44 3.56 -26.97
CA PHE A 138 20.29 3.30 -28.12
C PHE A 138 20.61 1.81 -28.15
N ALA A 139 20.28 1.17 -29.26
CA ALA A 139 20.91 -0.08 -29.63
C ALA A 139 22.43 0.19 -29.66
N THR A 140 23.14 -0.53 -28.83
CA THR A 140 24.58 -0.43 -28.59
C THR A 140 25.34 -0.73 -29.88
N ASP A 141 25.69 0.31 -30.64
CA ASP A 141 26.79 0.17 -31.62
C ASP A 141 27.48 1.53 -31.81
N SER A 142 28.61 1.63 -31.14
CA SER A 142 29.69 2.60 -31.25
C SER A 142 29.84 3.67 -30.17
N ILE A 143 30.91 3.51 -29.40
CA ILE A 143 31.43 4.45 -28.38
C ILE A 143 31.80 5.83 -28.98
N GLU A 144 32.03 5.91 -30.29
CA GLU A 144 32.34 7.16 -30.97
C GLU A 144 31.16 8.08 -31.21
N GLU A 145 29.96 7.53 -31.40
CA GLU A 145 28.74 8.35 -31.51
C GLU A 145 28.30 8.94 -30.17
N ALA A 146 28.55 8.25 -29.07
CA ALA A 146 28.26 8.76 -27.73
C ALA A 146 29.07 10.02 -27.40
N LYS A 147 30.36 10.08 -27.80
CA LYS A 147 31.18 11.28 -27.61
C LYS A 147 30.76 12.44 -28.51
N LYS A 148 30.28 12.16 -29.70
CA LYS A 148 29.75 13.19 -30.63
C LYS A 148 28.46 13.80 -30.13
N TRP A 149 27.65 13.04 -29.36
CA TRP A 149 26.44 13.50 -28.74
C TRP A 149 26.66 14.33 -27.46
N GLU A 150 27.68 14.01 -26.65
CA GLU A 150 28.04 14.86 -25.51
C GLU A 150 28.45 16.25 -25.96
N THR A 151 29.18 16.37 -27.05
CA THR A 151 29.56 17.67 -27.65
C THR A 151 28.36 18.36 -28.32
N PHE A 152 27.40 17.62 -28.86
CA PHE A 152 26.21 18.16 -29.49
C PHE A 152 25.16 18.66 -28.46
N THR A 153 25.15 18.09 -27.25
CA THR A 153 24.26 18.52 -26.16
C THR A 153 24.77 19.77 -25.44
N GLU A 154 26.05 20.09 -25.50
CA GLU A 154 26.59 21.33 -24.94
C GLU A 154 26.43 22.55 -25.86
N THR A 155 26.29 22.37 -27.18
CA THR A 155 26.20 23.46 -28.15
C THR A 155 24.82 23.71 -28.71
N ASN A 156 23.86 22.78 -28.58
CA ASN A 156 22.49 23.04 -28.97
C ASN A 156 21.70 23.58 -27.77
N GLU A 157 21.52 24.90 -27.81
CA GLU A 157 20.42 25.67 -27.26
C GLU A 157 19.43 24.83 -26.45
N ARG A 158 19.26 25.17 -25.19
CA ARG A 158 18.07 24.85 -24.43
C ARG A 158 16.88 24.85 -25.36
N VAL A 159 16.50 23.68 -25.89
CA VAL A 159 15.21 23.51 -26.54
C VAL A 159 14.22 24.03 -25.51
N SER A 160 13.72 25.22 -25.74
CA SER A 160 12.75 25.89 -24.90
C SER A 160 11.57 24.93 -24.82
N ARG A 161 11.52 24.15 -23.73
CA ARG A 161 10.44 23.18 -23.48
C ARG A 161 9.17 23.99 -23.48
N LYS A 162 8.35 23.78 -24.50
CA LYS A 162 7.30 24.69 -24.85
C LYS A 162 6.13 24.50 -23.88
N THR A 163 6.00 25.44 -22.99
CA THR A 163 4.77 25.59 -22.22
C THR A 163 3.92 26.63 -22.91
N THR A 164 2.67 26.31 -23.15
CA THR A 164 1.72 27.20 -23.80
C THR A 164 0.56 27.50 -22.85
N ALA A 165 0.36 28.76 -22.50
CA ALA A 165 -0.84 29.19 -21.83
C ALA A 165 -2.01 29.13 -22.82
N LEU A 166 -3.07 28.39 -22.49
CA LEU A 166 -4.19 28.11 -23.37
C LEU A 166 -5.37 29.03 -23.09
N SER A 167 -5.80 29.15 -21.83
CA SER A 167 -6.96 29.96 -21.47
C SER A 167 -6.86 30.62 -20.12
N ARG A 168 -7.64 31.67 -19.94
CA ARG A 168 -7.92 32.34 -18.68
C ARG A 168 -9.41 32.59 -18.59
N VAL A 169 -10.05 32.21 -17.49
CA VAL A 169 -11.50 32.32 -17.36
C VAL A 169 -11.94 32.68 -15.95
N SER A 170 -13.03 33.44 -15.86
CA SER A 170 -13.77 33.72 -14.64
C SER A 170 -15.05 32.88 -14.64
N LEU A 171 -15.15 31.90 -13.72
CA LEU A 171 -16.31 31.02 -13.63
C LEU A 171 -17.28 31.42 -12.51
N PHE A 172 -16.82 32.09 -11.45
CA PHE A 172 -17.66 32.47 -10.32
C PHE A 172 -18.65 33.58 -10.67
N ARG A 173 -19.86 33.51 -10.10
CA ARG A 173 -20.95 34.48 -10.24
C ARG A 173 -21.50 34.87 -8.89
N ILE A 174 -20.71 35.60 -8.09
CA ILE A 174 -21.14 36.03 -6.75
C ILE A 174 -22.09 37.21 -6.87
N LYS A 175 -23.25 37.10 -6.20
CA LYS A 175 -24.21 38.22 -6.12
C LYS A 175 -23.65 39.30 -5.18
N GLY A 176 -23.53 40.53 -5.67
CA GLY A 176 -23.12 41.70 -4.87
C GLY A 176 -21.69 42.15 -5.14
N ALA A 177 -21.01 41.63 -6.15
CA ALA A 177 -19.71 42.12 -6.62
C ALA A 177 -19.71 43.54 -7.18
N ASP A 178 -20.92 44.12 -7.43
CA ASP A 178 -21.08 45.46 -8.03
C ASP A 178 -20.90 46.62 -7.04
N LYS A 179 -20.66 46.35 -5.76
CA LYS A 179 -20.35 47.39 -4.77
C LYS A 179 -18.85 47.56 -4.61
N ALA A 180 -18.34 48.73 -4.84
CA ALA A 180 -16.96 49.12 -4.57
C ALA A 180 -16.58 48.72 -3.13
N GLY A 181 -15.69 47.71 -2.99
CA GLY A 181 -15.36 47.09 -1.72
C GLY A 181 -15.82 45.63 -1.60
N SER A 182 -16.23 45.02 -2.72
CA SER A 182 -16.54 43.60 -2.75
C SER A 182 -15.39 42.77 -2.17
N PRO A 183 -15.66 41.93 -1.17
CA PRO A 183 -14.65 41.05 -0.61
C PRO A 183 -14.11 40.12 -1.68
N ASP A 184 -12.83 39.83 -1.58
CA ASP A 184 -12.05 39.06 -2.55
C ASP A 184 -12.69 37.72 -2.82
N THR A 185 -13.08 37.48 -4.07
CA THR A 185 -13.52 36.18 -4.55
C THR A 185 -12.28 35.31 -4.78
N TYR A 186 -11.79 34.72 -3.71
CA TYR A 186 -10.58 33.93 -3.75
C TYR A 186 -10.87 32.50 -4.21
N GLN A 187 -10.14 32.02 -5.20
CA GLN A 187 -10.21 30.63 -5.57
C GLN A 187 -9.40 29.77 -4.57
N ARG A 188 -9.98 28.70 -4.05
CA ARG A 188 -9.35 27.89 -2.99
C ARG A 188 -9.18 26.43 -3.40
N ILE A 189 -10.15 25.81 -4.03
CA ILE A 189 -10.19 24.37 -4.31
C ILE A 189 -10.39 24.17 -5.80
N LEU A 190 -9.58 23.29 -6.37
CA LEU A 190 -9.79 22.70 -7.69
C LEU A 190 -9.67 21.19 -7.55
N ARG A 191 -10.70 20.47 -7.97
CA ARG A 191 -10.77 19.01 -7.89
C ARG A 191 -11.32 18.44 -9.18
N LEU A 192 -10.72 17.35 -9.66
CA LEU A 192 -11.19 16.61 -10.82
C LEU A 192 -11.62 15.20 -10.40
N SER A 193 -12.58 14.64 -11.13
CA SER A 193 -12.94 13.23 -11.00
C SER A 193 -11.73 12.33 -11.32
N PRO A 194 -11.68 11.09 -10.78
CA PRO A 194 -10.59 10.16 -11.06
C PRO A 194 -10.37 9.96 -12.56
N TRP A 195 -9.11 9.84 -12.94
CA TRP A 195 -8.70 9.52 -14.31
C TRP A 195 -8.91 8.02 -14.55
N LYS A 196 -9.57 7.67 -15.66
CA LYS A 196 -9.64 6.29 -16.16
C LYS A 196 -8.73 6.11 -17.37
N ASP A 197 -9.03 6.85 -18.42
CA ASP A 197 -8.32 6.85 -19.70
C ASP A 197 -8.47 8.21 -20.40
N ALA A 198 -7.85 8.37 -21.57
CA ALA A 198 -7.87 9.63 -22.32
C ALA A 198 -9.25 9.96 -22.91
N GLU A 199 -10.10 8.97 -23.14
CA GLU A 199 -11.42 9.13 -23.79
C GLU A 199 -12.55 9.29 -22.76
N SER A 200 -12.34 8.83 -21.54
CA SER A 200 -13.34 8.90 -20.48
C SER A 200 -13.63 10.33 -20.06
N PRO A 201 -14.91 10.73 -20.05
CA PRO A 201 -15.30 12.08 -19.65
C PRO A 201 -14.96 12.32 -18.17
N ARG A 202 -14.54 13.55 -17.85
CA ARG A 202 -14.21 13.97 -16.49
C ARG A 202 -15.04 15.18 -16.09
N LEU A 203 -15.32 15.29 -14.80
CA LEU A 203 -15.95 16.45 -14.19
C LEU A 203 -14.92 17.17 -13.31
N ALA A 204 -14.93 18.49 -13.35
CA ALA A 204 -14.14 19.35 -12.48
C ALA A 204 -15.04 20.17 -11.54
N ALA A 205 -14.55 20.44 -10.35
CA ALA A 205 -15.15 21.37 -9.40
C ALA A 205 -14.13 22.43 -9.00
N ILE A 206 -14.54 23.69 -9.04
CA ILE A 206 -13.76 24.82 -8.52
C ILE A 206 -14.59 25.53 -7.44
N ALA A 207 -13.99 25.84 -6.30
CA ALA A 207 -14.68 26.45 -5.18
C ALA A 207 -14.01 27.75 -4.73
N THR A 208 -14.84 28.71 -4.31
CA THR A 208 -14.40 29.96 -3.68
C THR A 208 -13.94 29.75 -2.25
N GLY A 209 -13.09 30.63 -1.75
CA GLY A 209 -12.82 30.85 -0.34
C GLY A 209 -12.85 32.34 -0.03
N LEU A 210 -12.97 32.71 1.25
CA LEU A 210 -13.00 34.10 1.76
C LEU A 210 -14.13 34.99 1.20
N ALA A 211 -15.12 34.40 0.55
CA ALA A 211 -16.28 35.12 0.07
C ALA A 211 -17.40 35.18 1.11
N PRO A 212 -18.26 36.21 1.12
CA PRO A 212 -19.39 36.28 2.05
C PRO A 212 -20.40 35.15 1.86
N SER A 213 -20.43 34.53 0.68
CA SER A 213 -21.15 33.30 0.39
C SER A 213 -20.32 32.50 -0.60
N GLY A 214 -20.00 31.25 -0.24
CA GLY A 214 -19.20 30.35 -1.09
C GLY A 214 -19.98 29.88 -2.31
N GLU A 215 -19.25 29.57 -3.37
CA GLU A 215 -19.78 28.96 -4.59
C GLU A 215 -18.89 27.79 -5.02
N ILE A 216 -19.51 26.68 -5.41
CA ILE A 216 -18.83 25.55 -6.07
C ILE A 216 -19.37 25.51 -7.50
N VAL A 217 -18.48 25.62 -8.49
CA VAL A 217 -18.82 25.52 -9.90
C VAL A 217 -18.35 24.19 -10.43
N LEU A 218 -19.28 23.42 -11.00
CA LEU A 218 -19.03 22.15 -11.68
C LEU A 218 -18.90 22.43 -13.18
N PHE A 219 -17.84 21.94 -13.81
CA PHE A 219 -17.58 22.20 -15.22
C PHE A 219 -16.85 21.05 -15.91
N HIS A 220 -16.93 20.98 -17.23
CA HIS A 220 -16.17 20.05 -18.05
C HIS A 220 -14.73 20.55 -18.23
N PRO A 221 -13.68 19.82 -17.80
CA PRO A 221 -12.29 20.27 -17.84
C PRO A 221 -11.69 20.10 -19.25
N THR A 222 -12.10 20.92 -20.18
CA THR A 222 -11.53 20.98 -21.53
C THR A 222 -10.11 21.58 -21.51
N SER A 223 -9.38 21.52 -22.62
CA SER A 223 -8.06 22.17 -22.75
C SER A 223 -8.16 23.71 -22.64
N THR A 224 -9.30 24.27 -23.04
CA THR A 224 -9.60 25.71 -22.96
C THR A 224 -10.94 25.92 -22.24
N PRO A 225 -11.02 25.74 -20.93
CA PRO A 225 -12.26 25.87 -20.19
C PRO A 225 -12.89 27.24 -20.39
N SER A 226 -14.21 27.26 -20.49
CA SER A 226 -15.01 28.46 -20.73
C SER A 226 -16.28 28.47 -19.87
N VAL A 227 -16.99 29.58 -19.83
CA VAL A 227 -18.27 29.68 -19.12
C VAL A 227 -19.33 28.73 -19.68
N THR A 228 -19.21 28.34 -20.95
CA THR A 228 -20.13 27.39 -21.60
C THR A 228 -19.92 25.95 -21.19
N ASP A 229 -18.78 25.62 -20.55
CA ASP A 229 -18.47 24.30 -20.06
C ASP A 229 -19.04 24.03 -18.66
N VAL A 230 -19.70 25.03 -18.05
CA VAL A 230 -20.34 24.90 -16.75
C VAL A 230 -21.52 23.94 -16.83
N VAL A 231 -21.53 22.97 -15.91
CA VAL A 231 -22.52 21.90 -15.81
C VAL A 231 -23.49 22.17 -14.66
N GLY A 232 -23.01 22.82 -13.60
CA GLY A 232 -23.84 23.11 -12.43
C GLY A 232 -23.17 24.11 -11.48
N ARG A 233 -23.97 24.74 -10.61
CA ARG A 233 -23.49 25.67 -9.58
C ARG A 233 -24.16 25.39 -8.25
N ILE A 234 -23.36 25.20 -7.22
CA ILE A 234 -23.81 25.04 -5.85
C ILE A 234 -23.49 26.33 -5.12
N ARG A 235 -24.52 27.00 -4.62
CA ARG A 235 -24.37 28.20 -3.79
C ARG A 235 -24.49 27.82 -2.35
N LEU A 236 -23.49 28.19 -1.57
CA LEU A 236 -23.46 27.97 -0.13
C LEU A 236 -24.22 29.09 0.59
N GLY A 237 -24.51 28.88 1.87
CA GLY A 237 -25.17 29.87 2.71
C GLY A 237 -24.31 31.12 2.98
N SER A 238 -24.88 32.10 3.69
CA SER A 238 -24.12 33.26 4.15
C SER A 238 -23.01 32.79 5.09
N ASP A 239 -21.81 33.32 4.88
CA ASP A 239 -20.61 33.00 5.67
C ASP A 239 -20.22 31.51 5.66
N GLU A 240 -20.70 30.74 4.67
CA GLU A 240 -20.30 29.36 4.43
C GLU A 240 -19.31 29.24 3.29
N GLU A 241 -18.28 28.44 3.51
CA GLU A 241 -17.27 28.04 2.52
C GLU A 241 -17.21 26.53 2.38
N ALA A 242 -16.79 26.07 1.23
CA ALA A 242 -16.41 24.67 1.07
C ALA A 242 -15.02 24.44 1.67
N GLU A 243 -14.91 23.55 2.67
CA GLU A 243 -13.62 23.16 3.23
C GLU A 243 -12.89 22.16 2.33
N ASP A 244 -13.60 21.22 1.73
CA ASP A 244 -13.07 20.31 0.71
C ASP A 244 -14.22 19.81 -0.20
N VAL A 245 -13.84 19.38 -1.40
CA VAL A 245 -14.73 18.83 -2.43
C VAL A 245 -14.06 17.60 -3.02
N ASP A 246 -14.83 16.55 -3.30
CA ASP A 246 -14.36 15.39 -4.04
C ASP A 246 -15.43 14.87 -5.01
N ILE A 247 -14.98 14.17 -6.05
CA ILE A 247 -15.81 13.71 -7.15
C ILE A 247 -15.50 12.23 -7.43
N THR A 248 -16.55 11.43 -7.61
CA THR A 248 -16.41 10.06 -8.08
C THR A 248 -17.26 9.80 -9.30
N ASN A 249 -16.78 8.92 -10.18
CA ASN A 249 -17.51 8.49 -11.36
C ASN A 249 -18.62 7.52 -10.92
N LEU A 250 -19.81 7.64 -11.53
CA LEU A 250 -20.90 6.68 -11.42
C LEU A 250 -20.93 5.80 -12.67
N ASP A 251 -21.53 6.31 -13.73
CA ASP A 251 -21.63 5.70 -15.05
C ASP A 251 -21.06 6.67 -16.09
N ASP A 252 -21.16 6.33 -17.37
CA ASP A 252 -20.66 7.17 -18.47
C ASP A 252 -21.26 8.58 -18.45
N GLY A 253 -20.42 9.55 -18.06
CA GLY A 253 -20.76 10.96 -18.00
C GLY A 253 -21.63 11.37 -16.80
N ASP A 254 -21.87 10.46 -15.84
CA ASP A 254 -22.57 10.74 -14.60
C ASP A 254 -21.60 10.68 -13.41
N PHE A 255 -21.72 11.62 -12.50
CA PHE A 255 -20.80 11.82 -11.38
C PHE A 255 -21.55 12.05 -10.07
N GLN A 256 -20.94 11.62 -8.98
CA GLN A 256 -21.34 12.01 -7.65
C GLN A 256 -20.30 12.97 -7.08
N VAL A 257 -20.77 14.09 -6.58
CA VAL A 257 -19.96 15.13 -5.93
C VAL A 257 -20.28 15.13 -4.45
N ALA A 258 -19.26 15.14 -3.61
CA ALA A 258 -19.40 15.39 -2.19
C ALA A 258 -18.60 16.63 -1.80
N TYR A 259 -19.14 17.41 -0.86
CA TYR A 259 -18.44 18.54 -0.26
C TYR A 259 -18.78 18.69 1.21
N THR A 260 -17.95 19.43 1.93
CA THR A 260 -18.19 19.78 3.33
C THR A 260 -17.99 21.27 3.55
N ASN A 261 -18.85 21.87 4.39
CA ASN A 261 -18.68 23.24 4.91
C ASN A 261 -17.90 23.28 6.24
N GLY A 262 -17.32 22.14 6.62
CA GLY A 262 -16.61 21.93 7.89
C GLY A 262 -17.45 21.26 8.97
N THR A 263 -18.77 21.45 9.02
CA THR A 263 -19.66 20.79 10.01
C THR A 263 -20.56 19.74 9.40
N ASP A 264 -20.95 19.96 8.16
CA ASP A 264 -21.92 19.15 7.45
C ASP A 264 -21.30 18.56 6.18
N VAL A 265 -21.78 17.39 5.78
CA VAL A 265 -21.39 16.69 4.57
C VAL A 265 -22.58 16.64 3.62
N PHE A 266 -22.37 17.09 2.43
CA PHE A 266 -23.36 17.18 1.37
C PHE A 266 -22.97 16.31 0.19
N ILE A 267 -23.97 15.75 -0.49
CA ILE A 267 -23.79 15.04 -1.76
C ILE A 267 -24.77 15.56 -2.80
N CYS A 268 -24.37 15.52 -4.06
CA CYS A 268 -25.24 15.75 -5.20
C CYS A 268 -24.78 14.89 -6.39
N GLN A 269 -25.65 14.75 -7.38
CA GLN A 269 -25.33 14.12 -8.65
C GLN A 269 -25.23 15.18 -9.73
N SER A 270 -24.34 14.97 -10.68
CA SER A 270 -24.14 15.87 -11.83
C SER A 270 -23.85 15.04 -13.07
N SER A 271 -24.31 15.49 -14.23
CA SER A 271 -24.12 14.83 -15.51
C SER A 271 -23.54 15.79 -16.54
N LEU A 272 -22.56 15.34 -17.30
CA LEU A 272 -22.02 16.13 -18.42
C LEU A 272 -22.97 16.20 -19.62
N LYS A 273 -24.02 15.37 -19.63
CA LYS A 273 -25.05 15.36 -20.68
C LYS A 273 -25.92 16.63 -20.65
N THR A 274 -26.02 17.25 -19.48
CA THR A 274 -26.80 18.47 -19.26
C THR A 274 -25.90 19.63 -18.88
N ARG A 275 -25.79 20.64 -19.75
CA ARG A 275 -25.10 21.90 -19.42
C ARG A 275 -26.09 22.87 -18.80
N SER A 276 -25.90 23.21 -17.54
CA SER A 276 -26.82 24.09 -16.81
C SER A 276 -26.06 24.97 -15.81
N ASN A 277 -26.56 26.17 -15.61
CA ASN A 277 -26.16 27.02 -14.49
C ASN A 277 -27.04 26.84 -13.25
N ALA A 278 -27.94 25.85 -13.28
CA ALA A 278 -28.79 25.53 -12.14
C ALA A 278 -28.02 24.78 -11.04
N SER A 279 -28.50 24.86 -9.84
CA SER A 279 -27.99 24.05 -8.73
C SER A 279 -28.48 22.61 -8.88
N PRO A 280 -27.57 21.62 -8.82
CA PRO A 280 -27.99 20.24 -8.68
C PRO A 280 -28.78 20.05 -7.37
N ASP A 281 -29.51 18.92 -7.25
CA ASP A 281 -30.18 18.55 -6.01
C ASP A 281 -29.14 18.16 -4.94
N VAL A 282 -28.92 19.06 -3.98
CA VAL A 282 -27.92 18.90 -2.92
C VAL A 282 -28.59 18.35 -1.68
N GLN A 283 -28.08 17.25 -1.15
CA GLN A 283 -28.59 16.59 0.04
C GLN A 283 -27.54 16.60 1.14
N CYS A 284 -27.90 17.08 2.34
CA CYS A 284 -27.09 16.90 3.54
C CYS A 284 -27.26 15.46 4.03
N VAL A 285 -26.14 14.71 4.05
CA VAL A 285 -26.15 13.30 4.43
C VAL A 285 -25.63 13.05 5.84
N TYR A 286 -24.83 13.97 6.37
CA TYR A 286 -24.29 13.86 7.72
C TYR A 286 -23.99 15.25 8.31
N SER A 287 -24.28 15.42 9.61
CA SER A 287 -23.93 16.62 10.39
C SER A 287 -23.17 16.22 11.64
N THR A 288 -22.13 16.99 11.99
CA THR A 288 -21.39 16.75 13.24
C THR A 288 -22.29 17.07 14.44
N PRO A 289 -22.44 16.15 15.41
CA PRO A 289 -23.22 16.44 16.60
C PRO A 289 -22.56 17.53 17.44
N LEU A 290 -23.39 18.32 18.14
CA LEU A 290 -22.92 19.22 19.18
C LEU A 290 -22.35 18.39 20.32
N SER A 291 -21.19 18.80 20.85
CA SER A 291 -20.61 18.16 22.03
C SER A 291 -21.34 18.67 23.29
N GLU A 292 -21.79 17.76 24.13
CA GLU A 292 -22.39 18.13 25.42
C GLU A 292 -21.39 18.87 26.32
N ALA A 293 -20.08 18.50 26.22
CA ALA A 293 -19.01 19.10 27.01
C ALA A 293 -18.61 20.51 26.54
N THR A 294 -18.82 20.85 25.26
CA THR A 294 -18.47 22.14 24.67
C THR A 294 -19.55 22.58 23.68
N PRO A 295 -20.69 23.09 24.17
CA PRO A 295 -21.86 23.40 23.31
C PRO A 295 -21.60 24.53 22.29
N LYS A 296 -20.53 25.30 22.44
CA LYS A 296 -20.19 26.40 21.53
C LYS A 296 -19.29 26.00 20.37
N THR A 297 -18.59 24.85 20.42
CA THR A 297 -17.61 24.46 19.40
C THR A 297 -17.90 23.06 18.88
N ARG A 298 -18.10 22.95 17.56
CA ARG A 298 -18.26 21.66 16.87
C ARG A 298 -16.94 21.17 16.32
N PRO A 299 -16.68 19.84 16.30
CA PRO A 299 -15.60 19.29 15.51
C PRO A 299 -15.78 19.66 14.03
N LYS A 300 -14.65 19.97 13.34
CA LYS A 300 -14.69 20.40 11.95
C LYS A 300 -14.08 19.36 11.02
N PHE A 301 -14.74 19.06 9.92
CA PHE A 301 -14.17 18.33 8.81
C PHE A 301 -13.14 19.20 8.08
N ARG A 302 -12.00 18.63 7.76
CA ARG A 302 -10.92 19.30 7.04
C ARG A 302 -10.77 18.81 5.60
N ALA A 303 -11.04 17.52 5.37
CA ALA A 303 -10.89 16.90 4.07
C ALA A 303 -11.84 15.71 3.92
N LEU A 304 -12.20 15.40 2.70
CA LEU A 304 -13.02 14.24 2.35
C LEU A 304 -12.51 13.58 1.06
N ARG A 305 -12.68 12.25 0.97
CA ARG A 305 -12.35 11.46 -0.23
C ARG A 305 -13.38 10.37 -0.43
N PHE A 306 -13.83 10.21 -1.67
CA PHE A 306 -14.58 9.03 -2.05
C PHE A 306 -13.64 7.81 -2.10
N LEU A 307 -14.01 6.73 -1.42
CA LEU A 307 -13.41 5.41 -1.61
C LEU A 307 -14.22 4.57 -2.61
N SER A 308 -15.52 4.80 -2.63
CA SER A 308 -16.47 4.28 -3.63
C SER A 308 -17.68 5.22 -3.70
N PRO A 309 -18.58 5.06 -4.67
CA PRO A 309 -19.79 5.90 -4.74
C PRO A 309 -20.69 5.84 -3.50
N THR A 310 -20.53 4.82 -2.66
CA THR A 310 -21.30 4.64 -1.43
C THR A 310 -20.48 4.85 -0.16
N MET A 311 -19.20 5.19 -0.27
CA MET A 311 -18.29 5.27 0.86
C MET A 311 -17.43 6.53 0.83
N LEU A 312 -17.47 7.31 1.90
CA LEU A 312 -16.66 8.51 2.10
C LEU A 312 -15.71 8.33 3.28
N LEU A 313 -14.46 8.73 3.06
CA LEU A 313 -13.45 8.90 4.10
C LEU A 313 -13.30 10.37 4.44
N LEU A 314 -13.39 10.71 5.73
CA LEU A 314 -13.31 12.09 6.22
C LEU A 314 -12.21 12.23 7.27
N LEU A 315 -11.50 13.36 7.20
CA LEU A 315 -10.59 13.83 8.23
C LEU A 315 -11.30 14.88 9.07
N ARG A 316 -11.48 14.60 10.36
CA ARG A 316 -12.15 15.47 11.31
C ARG A 316 -11.19 15.96 12.39
N ASN A 317 -11.13 17.27 12.61
CA ASN A 317 -10.39 17.91 13.68
C ASN A 317 -11.27 18.14 14.89
N ALA A 318 -10.79 17.78 16.06
CA ALA A 318 -11.45 18.11 17.32
C ALA A 318 -11.34 19.61 17.63
N PRO A 319 -12.29 20.18 18.40
CA PRO A 319 -12.18 21.55 18.90
C PRO A 319 -10.89 21.76 19.67
N ASP A 320 -10.44 23.01 19.78
CA ASP A 320 -9.33 23.46 20.63
C ASP A 320 -8.01 22.72 20.36
N ARG A 321 -7.79 22.29 19.11
CA ARG A 321 -6.59 21.53 18.69
C ARG A 321 -6.38 20.25 19.50
N ASN A 322 -7.45 19.59 19.91
CA ASN A 322 -7.40 18.40 20.76
C ASN A 322 -7.30 17.08 19.95
N GLY A 323 -6.61 17.12 18.82
CA GLY A 323 -6.36 15.96 17.96
C GLY A 323 -7.29 15.86 16.77
N CYS A 324 -7.14 14.80 16.02
CA CYS A 324 -7.93 14.54 14.83
C CYS A 324 -8.22 13.05 14.66
N GLU A 325 -9.22 12.73 13.88
CA GLU A 325 -9.62 11.36 13.58
C GLU A 325 -10.04 11.18 12.13
N LEU A 326 -9.88 9.97 11.64
CA LEU A 326 -10.47 9.49 10.39
C LEU A 326 -11.83 8.86 10.68
N MET A 327 -12.79 9.17 9.82
CA MET A 327 -14.14 8.61 9.86
C MET A 327 -14.48 8.02 8.50
N LEU A 328 -15.00 6.79 8.50
CA LEU A 328 -15.54 6.13 7.33
C LEU A 328 -17.06 6.20 7.41
N LEU A 329 -17.66 6.88 6.43
CA LEU A 329 -19.10 7.04 6.30
C LEU A 329 -19.66 6.20 5.16
N GLY A 330 -20.63 5.34 5.45
CA GLY A 330 -21.41 4.63 4.47
C GLY A 330 -22.64 5.44 4.06
N ILE A 331 -22.77 5.76 2.78
CA ILE A 331 -23.92 6.46 2.22
C ILE A 331 -25.01 5.47 1.88
N GLN A 332 -26.15 5.60 2.50
CA GLN A 332 -27.35 4.83 2.19
C GLN A 332 -28.15 5.56 1.11
N ARG A 333 -28.11 5.03 -0.11
CA ARG A 333 -28.96 5.52 -1.19
C ARG A 333 -30.39 5.01 -0.97
N THR A 334 -31.32 5.90 -1.04
CA THR A 334 -32.75 5.53 -0.92
C THR A 334 -33.34 5.41 -2.31
N SER A 335 -33.93 4.27 -2.62
CA SER A 335 -34.62 4.01 -3.89
C SER A 335 -35.91 4.82 -4.07
N SER A 336 -36.39 5.47 -3.01
CA SER A 336 -37.60 6.27 -3.03
C SER A 336 -37.28 7.75 -3.18
N PRO A 337 -37.82 8.45 -4.17
CA PRO A 337 -37.58 9.89 -4.41
C PRO A 337 -38.03 10.80 -3.25
N LYS A 338 -38.83 10.28 -2.31
CA LYS A 338 -39.34 11.02 -1.13
C LYS A 338 -38.43 10.90 0.11
N LYS A 339 -37.51 9.95 0.13
CA LYS A 339 -36.62 9.73 1.28
C LYS A 339 -35.24 10.26 1.00
N ARG A 340 -34.73 11.18 1.83
CA ARG A 340 -33.38 11.73 1.71
C ARG A 340 -32.32 10.68 1.97
N SER A 341 -31.24 10.74 1.22
CA SER A 341 -30.03 9.94 1.49
C SER A 341 -29.49 10.29 2.87
N SER A 342 -29.00 9.30 3.58
CA SER A 342 -28.37 9.47 4.89
C SER A 342 -27.04 8.73 4.93
N ALA A 343 -26.12 9.18 5.76
CA ALA A 343 -24.86 8.48 5.96
C ALA A 343 -24.73 8.00 7.40
N SER A 344 -24.18 6.81 7.58
CA SER A 344 -23.87 6.21 8.87
C SER A 344 -22.37 6.01 9.02
N ILE A 345 -21.88 6.13 10.26
CA ILE A 345 -20.46 5.91 10.55
C ILE A 345 -20.23 4.41 10.62
N ILE A 346 -19.29 3.92 9.80
CA ILE A 346 -18.87 2.51 9.80
C ILE A 346 -17.68 2.32 10.72
N HIS A 347 -16.64 3.14 10.54
CA HIS A 347 -15.43 3.08 11.35
C HIS A 347 -14.95 4.47 11.75
N ARG A 348 -14.28 4.52 12.92
CA ARG A 348 -13.55 5.71 13.40
C ARG A 348 -12.17 5.28 13.85
N LYS A 349 -11.17 6.08 13.54
CA LYS A 349 -9.80 5.89 14.00
C LYS A 349 -9.22 7.23 14.44
N LYS A 350 -8.93 7.36 15.73
CA LYS A 350 -8.14 8.50 16.23
C LYS A 350 -6.71 8.35 15.75
N LEU A 351 -6.14 9.46 15.29
CA LEU A 351 -4.73 9.54 14.91
C LEU A 351 -3.85 9.70 16.15
N ARG A 352 -2.54 9.69 15.98
CA ARG A 352 -1.58 9.82 17.07
C ARG A 352 -1.82 11.11 17.88
N LYS A 353 -1.64 11.05 19.19
CA LYS A 353 -1.84 12.21 20.10
C LYS A 353 -0.93 13.43 19.78
N ALA A 354 0.22 13.20 19.13
CA ALA A 354 1.11 14.25 18.68
C ALA A 354 0.48 15.13 17.59
N VAL A 355 -0.37 14.53 16.73
CA VAL A 355 -1.07 15.25 15.66
C VAL A 355 -2.24 16.03 16.26
N LYS A 356 -2.03 17.31 16.52
CA LYS A 356 -3.06 18.20 17.10
C LYS A 356 -4.12 18.60 16.08
N ILE A 357 -3.73 18.77 14.82
CA ILE A 357 -4.60 19.14 13.70
C ILE A 357 -4.20 18.31 12.49
N GLY A 358 -5.17 17.70 11.83
CA GLY A 358 -5.00 17.13 10.49
C GLY A 358 -5.09 18.25 9.44
N LEU A 359 -4.08 18.36 8.59
CA LEU A 359 -3.97 19.42 7.58
C LEU A 359 -4.48 18.99 6.22
N GLY A 360 -4.27 17.73 5.84
CA GLY A 360 -4.63 17.19 4.54
C GLY A 360 -4.85 15.68 4.58
N LEU A 361 -5.62 15.20 3.63
CA LEU A 361 -5.97 13.79 3.43
C LEU A 361 -5.87 13.47 1.96
N ASP A 362 -5.29 12.32 1.64
CA ASP A 362 -5.41 11.74 0.31
C ASP A 362 -5.46 10.22 0.39
N SER A 363 -6.01 9.58 -0.66
CA SER A 363 -6.15 8.13 -0.73
C SER A 363 -5.93 7.61 -2.14
N CYS A 364 -5.42 6.40 -2.25
CA CYS A 364 -5.25 5.71 -3.51
C CYS A 364 -5.73 4.26 -3.38
N ASN A 365 -6.58 3.83 -4.31
CA ASN A 365 -6.99 2.45 -4.46
C ASN A 365 -5.94 1.71 -5.32
N LEU A 366 -5.46 0.56 -4.85
CA LEU A 366 -4.46 -0.26 -5.56
C LEU A 366 -5.07 -1.22 -6.58
N GLY A 367 -6.38 -1.14 -6.80
CA GLY A 367 -7.12 -2.03 -7.69
C GLY A 367 -7.61 -3.30 -7.01
N SER A 368 -8.51 -3.98 -7.69
CA SER A 368 -9.15 -5.21 -7.23
C SER A 368 -8.52 -6.47 -7.83
N ASN A 369 -8.69 -7.60 -7.16
CA ASN A 369 -8.45 -8.93 -7.70
C ASN A 369 -9.74 -9.55 -8.27
N PHE A 370 -9.67 -10.81 -8.71
CA PHE A 370 -10.84 -11.56 -9.19
C PHE A 370 -11.96 -11.78 -8.15
N GLU A 371 -11.67 -11.56 -6.88
CA GLU A 371 -12.62 -11.67 -5.78
C GLU A 371 -13.17 -10.32 -5.33
N ASP A 372 -12.92 -9.26 -6.10
CA ASP A 372 -13.24 -7.86 -5.80
C ASP A 372 -12.68 -7.39 -4.45
N GLN A 373 -11.56 -7.99 -4.02
CA GLN A 373 -10.83 -7.53 -2.83
C GLN A 373 -9.89 -6.40 -3.23
N GLU A 374 -9.93 -5.31 -2.47
CA GLU A 374 -9.14 -4.11 -2.73
C GLU A 374 -8.35 -3.70 -1.49
N GLN A 375 -7.21 -3.08 -1.70
CA GLN A 375 -6.50 -2.37 -0.66
C GLN A 375 -6.42 -0.88 -1.02
N ILE A 376 -6.80 -0.04 -0.07
CA ILE A 376 -6.73 1.41 -0.20
C ILE A 376 -5.64 1.92 0.74
N ILE A 377 -4.72 2.71 0.21
CA ILE A 377 -3.70 3.41 0.99
C ILE A 377 -4.21 4.81 1.28
N ILE A 378 -4.04 5.26 2.52
CA ILE A 378 -4.50 6.54 3.02
C ILE A 378 -3.32 7.27 3.62
N ALA A 379 -3.15 8.56 3.30
CA ALA A 379 -2.16 9.44 3.92
C ALA A 379 -2.84 10.62 4.59
N VAL A 380 -2.39 10.95 5.80
CA VAL A 380 -2.85 12.12 6.55
C VAL A 380 -1.66 12.97 6.93
N ALA A 381 -1.68 14.23 6.51
CA ALA A 381 -0.69 15.24 6.92
C ALA A 381 -1.07 15.83 8.29
N GLY A 382 -0.15 15.79 9.22
CA GLY A 382 -0.30 16.32 10.58
C GLY A 382 0.34 17.69 10.78
N SER A 383 -0.15 18.45 11.76
CA SER A 383 0.41 19.71 12.18
C SER A 383 1.79 19.60 12.86
N ASP A 384 2.19 18.40 13.22
CA ASP A 384 3.51 18.03 13.75
C ASP A 384 4.54 17.72 12.65
N GLN A 385 4.25 18.10 11.40
CA GLN A 385 5.09 17.87 10.22
C GLN A 385 5.30 16.38 9.91
N SER A 386 4.43 15.53 10.43
CA SER A 386 4.41 14.11 10.12
C SER A 386 3.33 13.76 9.10
N ILE A 387 3.55 12.65 8.40
CA ILE A 387 2.51 12.02 7.57
C ILE A 387 2.25 10.62 8.13
N GLU A 388 1.03 10.36 8.55
CA GLU A 388 0.59 9.03 8.94
C GLU A 388 0.02 8.30 7.72
N VAL A 389 0.60 7.14 7.41
CA VAL A 389 0.18 6.28 6.29
C VAL A 389 -0.55 5.09 6.87
N LEU A 390 -1.76 4.85 6.36
CA LEU A 390 -2.64 3.78 6.79
C LEU A 390 -3.08 2.93 5.60
N THR A 391 -3.55 1.74 5.89
CA THR A 391 -4.18 0.85 4.91
C THR A 391 -5.61 0.51 5.35
N LEU A 392 -6.46 0.31 4.36
CA LEU A 392 -7.85 -0.12 4.52
C LEU A 392 -8.11 -1.24 3.51
N GLU A 393 -8.49 -2.41 4.00
CA GLU A 393 -8.87 -3.55 3.18
C GLU A 393 -10.37 -3.52 2.91
N TYR A 394 -10.74 -3.82 1.67
CA TYR A 394 -12.12 -4.09 1.28
C TYR A 394 -12.24 -5.55 0.84
N ASN A 395 -13.20 -6.26 1.44
CA ASN A 395 -13.50 -7.65 1.09
C ASN A 395 -15.03 -7.83 1.03
N PRO A 396 -15.62 -7.94 -0.15
CA PRO A 396 -17.07 -8.07 -0.30
C PRO A 396 -17.62 -9.33 0.36
N ARG A 397 -16.87 -10.45 0.35
CA ARG A 397 -17.25 -11.70 1.00
C ARG A 397 -17.02 -11.70 2.51
N GLY A 398 -16.12 -10.86 3.01
CA GLY A 398 -15.74 -10.76 4.42
C GLY A 398 -16.46 -9.66 5.20
N GLY A 399 -17.56 -9.09 4.69
CA GLY A 399 -18.33 -8.05 5.37
C GLY A 399 -17.99 -6.61 4.99
N GLY A 400 -17.29 -6.39 3.87
CA GLY A 400 -17.03 -5.07 3.32
C GLY A 400 -15.70 -4.45 3.78
N TYR A 401 -15.74 -3.18 4.24
CA TYR A 401 -14.54 -2.47 4.67
C TYR A 401 -14.06 -2.89 6.05
N GLY A 402 -12.79 -3.30 6.12
CA GLY A 402 -12.10 -3.66 7.35
C GLY A 402 -11.74 -2.45 8.23
N LYS A 403 -10.93 -2.69 9.25
CA LYS A 403 -10.43 -1.63 10.13
C LYS A 403 -9.28 -0.87 9.48
N LEU A 404 -9.21 0.45 9.73
CA LEU A 404 -8.06 1.29 9.36
C LEU A 404 -6.82 0.85 10.16
N ARG A 405 -5.77 0.36 9.46
CA ARG A 405 -4.50 -0.08 10.05
C ARG A 405 -3.40 0.93 9.77
N SER A 406 -2.64 1.33 10.80
CA SER A 406 -1.47 2.20 10.60
C SER A 406 -0.32 1.39 10.02
N TYR A 407 0.19 1.81 8.86
CA TYR A 407 1.35 1.20 8.20
C TYR A 407 2.65 1.79 8.74
N THR A 408 2.81 3.11 8.64
CA THR A 408 4.00 3.82 9.12
C THR A 408 3.69 5.29 9.38
N THR A 409 4.59 5.95 10.10
CA THR A 409 4.57 7.41 10.26
C THR A 409 5.89 7.97 9.76
N LEU A 410 5.80 8.90 8.82
CA LEU A 410 6.93 9.66 8.30
C LEU A 410 7.08 10.92 9.14
N TYR A 411 8.21 11.06 9.83
CA TYR A 411 8.45 12.17 10.75
C TYR A 411 9.29 13.25 10.08
N ASN A 412 9.12 14.49 10.51
CA ASN A 412 9.95 15.65 10.10
C ASN A 412 10.08 15.75 8.57
N VAL A 413 8.97 15.54 7.85
CA VAL A 413 8.97 15.50 6.38
C VAL A 413 9.38 16.86 5.81
N HIS A 414 8.89 17.94 6.41
CA HIS A 414 9.15 19.31 5.98
C HIS A 414 9.58 20.19 7.15
N PRO A 415 10.34 21.26 6.89
CA PRO A 415 10.73 22.22 7.95
C PRO A 415 9.57 23.13 8.39
N PHE A 416 8.54 23.29 7.54
CA PHE A 416 7.35 24.10 7.78
C PHE A 416 6.07 23.32 7.50
N ALA A 417 4.92 23.94 7.80
CA ALA A 417 3.61 23.30 7.61
C ALA A 417 3.41 22.81 6.17
N MET A 418 2.90 21.59 6.06
CA MET A 418 2.49 21.01 4.78
C MET A 418 1.22 21.67 4.28
N THR A 419 1.17 21.95 2.99
CA THR A 419 0.06 22.61 2.32
C THR A 419 -0.76 21.63 1.50
N LYS A 420 -0.10 20.64 0.87
CA LYS A 420 -0.76 19.63 0.05
C LYS A 420 -0.02 18.29 0.16
N ILE A 421 -0.79 17.21 0.13
CA ILE A 421 -0.32 15.85 -0.12
C ILE A 421 -1.13 15.25 -1.26
N CYS A 422 -0.52 14.40 -2.07
CA CYS A 422 -1.21 13.65 -3.12
C CYS A 422 -0.48 12.33 -3.40
N PHE A 423 -1.25 11.28 -3.66
CA PHE A 423 -0.74 10.02 -4.18
C PHE A 423 -0.60 10.06 -5.71
N SER A 424 0.36 9.34 -6.23
CA SER A 424 0.36 8.99 -7.64
C SER A 424 -0.79 8.03 -7.94
N PRO A 425 -1.39 8.09 -9.13
CA PRO A 425 -2.30 7.03 -9.56
C PRO A 425 -1.54 5.71 -9.65
N PHE A 426 -2.23 4.61 -9.38
CA PHE A 426 -1.68 3.27 -9.54
C PHE A 426 -2.51 2.48 -10.56
N ASN A 427 -1.85 2.05 -11.62
CA ASN A 427 -2.43 1.19 -12.64
C ASN A 427 -1.70 -0.16 -12.58
N PRO A 428 -2.38 -1.24 -12.14
CA PRO A 428 -1.76 -2.55 -12.07
C PRO A 428 -1.31 -3.01 -13.47
N PRO A 429 -0.20 -3.75 -13.58
CA PRO A 429 0.23 -4.33 -14.85
C PRO A 429 -0.86 -5.21 -15.46
N GLN A 430 -1.16 -5.01 -16.73
CA GLN A 430 -2.20 -5.77 -17.45
C GLN A 430 -1.77 -7.21 -17.81
N ASN A 431 -0.47 -7.45 -17.88
CA ASN A 431 0.09 -8.75 -18.22
C ASN A 431 0.21 -9.65 -16.99
N PRO A 432 0.14 -10.98 -17.16
CA PRO A 432 0.42 -11.90 -16.05
C PRO A 432 1.80 -11.61 -15.47
N VAL A 433 1.92 -11.68 -14.16
CA VAL A 433 3.18 -11.40 -13.47
C VAL A 433 4.18 -12.49 -13.80
N ASN A 434 5.24 -12.08 -14.48
CA ASN A 434 6.40 -12.90 -14.81
C ASN A 434 7.59 -12.45 -13.93
N PRO A 435 8.65 -13.24 -13.79
CA PRO A 435 9.88 -12.83 -13.10
C PRO A 435 10.50 -11.53 -13.66
N GLU A 436 10.22 -11.22 -14.92
CA GLU A 436 10.67 -10.00 -15.60
C GLU A 436 9.81 -8.77 -15.31
N THR A 437 8.64 -8.93 -14.66
CA THR A 437 7.78 -7.80 -14.32
C THR A 437 8.51 -6.86 -13.35
N PRO A 438 8.71 -5.58 -13.71
CA PRO A 438 9.45 -4.66 -12.86
C PRO A 438 8.74 -4.45 -11.53
N PRO A 439 9.48 -4.22 -10.43
CA PRO A 439 8.89 -3.93 -9.13
C PRO A 439 7.93 -2.75 -9.18
N GLN A 440 6.73 -2.91 -8.60
CA GLN A 440 5.70 -1.90 -8.60
C GLN A 440 5.81 -0.99 -7.37
N TYR A 441 5.48 0.28 -7.54
CA TYR A 441 5.57 1.30 -6.51
C TYR A 441 4.40 2.27 -6.57
N ILE A 442 4.00 2.80 -5.42
CA ILE A 442 3.16 3.97 -5.32
C ILE A 442 3.97 5.11 -4.71
N LYS A 443 3.74 6.33 -5.18
CA LYS A 443 4.42 7.54 -4.70
C LYS A 443 3.45 8.41 -3.93
N LEU A 444 3.95 9.01 -2.86
CA LEU A 444 3.26 10.04 -2.09
C LEU A 444 4.09 11.32 -2.15
N ALA A 445 3.56 12.33 -2.81
CA ALA A 445 4.16 13.66 -2.81
C ALA A 445 3.57 14.52 -1.71
N SER A 446 4.41 15.34 -1.11
CA SER A 446 4.03 16.38 -0.16
C SER A 446 4.76 17.67 -0.48
N VAL A 447 4.07 18.79 -0.33
CA VAL A 447 4.63 20.13 -0.53
C VAL A 447 4.35 21.02 0.67
N SER A 448 5.17 22.04 0.87
CA SER A 448 5.18 22.87 2.07
C SER A 448 5.37 24.34 1.77
N MET A 449 4.88 25.17 2.67
CA MET A 449 5.18 26.62 2.69
C MET A 449 6.69 26.90 2.80
N GLY A 450 7.50 25.94 3.24
CA GLY A 450 8.96 26.01 3.30
C GLY A 450 9.66 25.68 2.00
N ASN A 451 9.04 25.90 0.86
CA ASN A 451 9.63 25.74 -0.48
C ASN A 451 10.07 24.31 -0.80
N THR A 452 9.63 23.31 -0.05
CA THR A 452 10.11 21.95 -0.18
C THR A 452 9.07 21.03 -0.79
N VAL A 453 9.53 20.16 -1.68
CA VAL A 453 8.81 19.00 -2.23
C VAL A 453 9.49 17.75 -1.70
N VAL A 454 8.72 16.81 -1.19
CA VAL A 454 9.22 15.50 -0.78
C VAL A 454 8.35 14.43 -1.42
N VAL A 455 8.99 13.44 -2.03
CA VAL A 455 8.30 12.30 -2.64
C VAL A 455 8.78 11.02 -1.95
N HIS A 456 7.87 10.33 -1.33
CA HIS A 456 8.08 9.02 -0.72
C HIS A 456 7.64 7.92 -1.68
N THR A 457 8.43 6.84 -1.77
CA THR A 457 8.16 5.72 -2.67
C THR A 457 7.90 4.47 -1.86
N PHE A 458 6.70 3.92 -1.96
CA PHE A 458 6.28 2.71 -1.23
C PHE A 458 6.32 1.51 -2.18
N PRO A 459 7.07 0.45 -1.84
CA PRO A 459 7.10 -0.77 -2.63
C PRO A 459 5.79 -1.55 -2.46
N LEU A 460 5.27 -2.05 -3.56
CA LEU A 460 4.10 -2.91 -3.59
C LEU A 460 4.51 -4.35 -3.89
N SER A 461 3.84 -5.30 -3.27
CA SER A 461 4.08 -6.73 -3.46
C SER A 461 2.85 -7.40 -4.08
N PRO A 462 3.02 -8.35 -5.00
CA PRO A 462 1.91 -9.13 -5.53
C PRO A 462 1.33 -10.06 -4.46
N SER A 463 0.02 -10.17 -4.36
CA SER A 463 -0.69 -11.01 -3.38
C SER A 463 -1.89 -11.69 -4.03
N PRO A 464 -1.98 -13.04 -4.00
CA PRO A 464 -0.94 -13.98 -3.61
C PRO A 464 0.20 -14.03 -4.66
N PRO A 465 1.46 -14.26 -4.24
CA PRO A 465 2.62 -14.20 -5.15
C PRO A 465 2.61 -15.28 -6.24
N SER A 466 1.89 -16.37 -6.04
CA SER A 466 1.75 -17.49 -7.00
C SER A 466 0.63 -17.29 -8.04
N SER A 467 -0.17 -16.24 -7.92
CA SER A 467 -1.26 -15.97 -8.87
C SER A 467 -0.73 -15.40 -10.19
N ARG A 468 -1.32 -15.83 -11.31
CA ARG A 468 -1.03 -15.24 -12.63
C ARG A 468 -1.48 -13.78 -12.74
N SER A 469 -2.48 -13.38 -11.97
CA SER A 469 -2.99 -12.01 -11.88
C SER A 469 -3.19 -11.63 -10.42
N PRO A 470 -2.10 -11.39 -9.66
CA PRO A 470 -2.18 -10.99 -8.27
C PRO A 470 -2.64 -9.54 -8.15
N ARG A 471 -3.32 -9.21 -7.06
CA ARG A 471 -3.45 -7.81 -6.66
C ARG A 471 -2.12 -7.32 -6.08
N TYR A 472 -1.84 -6.04 -6.23
CA TYR A 472 -0.68 -5.44 -5.58
C TYR A 472 -1.09 -4.85 -4.23
N VAL A 473 -0.30 -5.12 -3.21
CA VAL A 473 -0.58 -4.68 -1.83
C VAL A 473 0.64 -4.06 -1.18
N LEU A 474 0.39 -3.14 -0.27
CA LEU A 474 1.37 -2.64 0.67
C LEU A 474 1.38 -3.60 1.88
N VAL A 475 2.42 -4.42 1.97
CA VAL A 475 2.53 -5.46 3.01
C VAL A 475 2.77 -4.82 4.37
N MET A 476 1.91 -5.13 5.34
CA MET A 476 2.01 -4.58 6.69
C MET A 476 3.31 -5.02 7.38
N PRO A 477 3.99 -4.12 8.10
CA PRO A 477 5.16 -4.49 8.89
C PRO A 477 4.76 -5.50 9.97
N GLY A 478 5.42 -6.64 9.99
CA GLY A 478 5.11 -7.74 10.90
C GLY A 478 4.27 -8.88 10.30
N GLU A 479 3.68 -8.71 9.13
CA GLU A 479 3.02 -9.79 8.37
C GLU A 479 4.01 -10.57 7.47
N SER A 480 5.32 -10.35 7.62
CA SER A 480 6.31 -11.19 6.92
C SER A 480 6.18 -12.62 7.42
N GLY A 481 6.17 -13.60 6.51
CA GLY A 481 6.04 -15.03 6.84
C GLY A 481 7.07 -15.50 7.89
N ALA A 482 8.24 -14.86 7.98
CA ALA A 482 9.24 -15.10 9.00
C ALA A 482 8.74 -14.79 10.43
N TRP A 483 8.00 -13.68 10.61
CA TRP A 483 7.45 -13.32 11.92
C TRP A 483 6.29 -14.23 12.35
N THR A 484 5.42 -14.59 11.40
CA THR A 484 4.33 -15.56 11.63
C THR A 484 4.88 -16.94 11.96
N ASN A 485 5.93 -17.40 11.29
CA ASN A 485 6.60 -18.66 11.59
C ASN A 485 7.30 -18.63 12.95
N PHE A 486 7.93 -17.51 13.31
CA PHE A 486 8.57 -17.33 14.62
C PHE A 486 7.55 -17.33 15.76
N THR A 487 6.44 -16.59 15.63
CA THR A 487 5.37 -16.58 16.65
C THR A 487 4.67 -17.93 16.74
N SER A 488 4.44 -18.61 15.60
CA SER A 488 3.89 -19.96 15.56
C SER A 488 4.83 -20.96 16.23
N GLY A 489 6.15 -20.85 16.01
CA GLY A 489 7.17 -21.66 16.66
C GLY A 489 7.19 -21.47 18.19
N ILE A 490 7.14 -20.23 18.66
CA ILE A 490 7.05 -19.94 20.10
C ILE A 490 5.77 -20.51 20.69
N THR A 491 4.62 -20.36 20.01
CA THR A 491 3.34 -20.89 20.49
C THR A 491 3.35 -22.40 20.56
N ALA A 492 3.95 -23.06 19.56
CA ALA A 492 4.11 -24.52 19.55
C ALA A 492 5.03 -25.00 20.69
N MET A 493 6.18 -24.34 20.90
CA MET A 493 7.08 -24.65 22.03
C MET A 493 6.38 -24.46 23.38
N LEU A 494 5.65 -23.36 23.56
CA LEU A 494 4.90 -23.09 24.77
C LEU A 494 3.83 -24.18 25.03
N SER A 495 3.13 -24.61 23.97
CA SER A 495 2.15 -25.70 24.06
C SER A 495 2.78 -27.02 24.48
N ILE A 496 3.93 -27.36 23.89
CA ILE A 496 4.69 -28.58 24.28
C ILE A 496 5.13 -28.47 25.73
N PHE A 497 5.64 -27.32 26.16
CA PHE A 497 6.06 -27.08 27.52
C PHE A 497 4.92 -27.28 28.54
N ILE A 498 3.73 -26.74 28.21
CA ILE A 498 2.52 -26.89 29.03
C ILE A 498 2.11 -28.38 29.12
N VAL A 499 2.12 -29.09 27.98
CA VAL A 499 1.78 -30.51 27.95
C VAL A 499 2.80 -31.35 28.78
N CYS A 500 4.10 -31.10 28.61
CA CYS A 500 5.13 -31.76 29.40
C CYS A 500 4.99 -31.47 30.90
N PHE A 501 4.72 -30.19 31.25
CA PHE A 501 4.49 -29.77 32.63
C PHE A 501 3.27 -30.48 33.24
N LEU A 502 2.16 -30.58 32.53
CA LEU A 502 0.96 -31.27 32.97
C LEU A 502 1.16 -32.78 33.08
N LEU A 503 1.89 -33.40 32.13
CA LEU A 503 2.25 -34.81 32.19
C LEU A 503 3.16 -35.12 33.38
N GLN A 504 4.14 -34.27 33.64
CA GLN A 504 5.01 -34.38 34.79
C GLN A 504 4.22 -34.30 36.10
N ALA A 505 3.38 -33.27 36.24
CA ALA A 505 2.50 -33.11 37.39
C ALA A 505 1.56 -34.32 37.58
N PHE A 506 1.03 -34.85 36.49
CA PHE A 506 0.17 -36.03 36.50
C PHE A 506 0.92 -37.30 36.98
N THR A 507 2.15 -37.53 36.48
CA THR A 507 2.97 -38.68 36.87
C THR A 507 3.48 -38.57 38.29
N GLU A 508 3.77 -37.36 38.79
CA GLU A 508 4.10 -37.11 40.20
C GLU A 508 2.94 -37.42 41.14
N VAL A 509 1.72 -36.97 40.82
CA VAL A 509 0.53 -37.24 41.63
C VAL A 509 0.22 -38.74 41.69
N ARG A 510 0.56 -39.51 40.63
CA ARG A 510 0.39 -40.95 40.57
C ARG A 510 1.55 -41.76 41.20
N GLY A 511 2.61 -41.09 41.63
CA GLY A 511 3.78 -41.73 42.22
C GLY A 511 4.66 -42.51 41.23
N VAL A 512 4.52 -42.25 39.92
CA VAL A 512 5.31 -42.91 38.88
C VAL A 512 6.70 -42.27 38.75
N MET A 513 6.81 -40.98 39.05
CA MET A 513 8.07 -40.22 39.01
C MET A 513 8.35 -39.52 40.35
N PRO A 514 9.64 -39.21 40.66
CA PRO A 514 10.00 -38.40 41.82
C PRO A 514 9.37 -37.01 41.76
N PRO A 515 9.07 -36.37 42.91
CA PRO A 515 8.38 -35.06 42.96
C PRO A 515 9.29 -33.89 42.61
N TYR A 516 9.68 -33.79 41.34
CA TYR A 516 10.51 -32.66 40.85
C TYR A 516 9.76 -31.32 40.79
N LEU A 517 8.45 -31.34 40.50
CA LEU A 517 7.61 -30.14 40.45
C LEU A 517 6.89 -29.87 41.77
N GLY A 518 6.88 -30.85 42.70
CA GLY A 518 6.11 -30.77 43.93
C GLY A 518 4.61 -30.68 43.69
N ALA A 519 4.09 -31.30 42.63
CA ALA A 519 2.70 -31.21 42.21
C ALA A 519 1.70 -31.65 43.30
N THR A 520 2.13 -32.52 44.20
CA THR A 520 1.37 -32.93 45.36
C THR A 520 1.15 -31.83 46.40
N GLU A 521 1.97 -30.76 46.38
CA GLU A 521 1.88 -29.67 47.37
C GLU A 521 1.01 -28.53 46.89
N TRP A 522 1.15 -28.14 45.62
CA TRP A 522 0.47 -26.96 45.07
C TRP A 522 -0.85 -27.23 44.32
N LEU A 523 -1.13 -28.50 43.95
CA LEU A 523 -2.41 -28.86 43.34
C LEU A 523 -3.54 -28.91 44.41
N PRO A 524 -4.72 -28.34 44.12
CA PRO A 524 -5.87 -28.47 45.00
C PRO A 524 -6.24 -29.92 45.31
N PRO A 525 -6.68 -30.22 46.54
CA PRO A 525 -6.95 -31.59 46.99
C PRO A 525 -8.00 -32.31 46.11
N ASP A 526 -8.97 -31.60 45.60
CA ASP A 526 -10.02 -32.15 44.75
C ASP A 526 -9.47 -32.66 43.41
N ILE A 527 -8.57 -31.85 42.77
CA ILE A 527 -7.92 -32.23 41.52
C ILE A 527 -6.96 -33.38 41.74
N ARG A 528 -6.19 -33.33 42.84
CA ARG A 528 -5.29 -34.40 43.23
C ARG A 528 -6.03 -35.72 43.44
N ALA A 529 -7.16 -35.71 44.15
CA ALA A 529 -8.00 -36.91 44.38
C ALA A 529 -8.58 -37.44 43.06
N ALA A 530 -8.96 -36.58 42.13
CA ALA A 530 -9.47 -36.97 40.82
C ALA A 530 -8.40 -37.63 39.95
N VAL A 531 -7.16 -37.10 39.98
CA VAL A 531 -6.02 -37.62 39.20
C VAL A 531 -5.43 -38.88 39.80
N ALA A 532 -5.43 -39.01 41.14
CA ALA A 532 -4.89 -40.15 41.85
C ALA A 532 -5.82 -41.38 41.86
N ARG A 533 -7.04 -41.30 41.32
CA ARG A 533 -7.95 -42.45 41.25
C ARG A 533 -7.26 -43.63 40.55
N PRO A 534 -7.21 -44.84 41.19
CA PRO A 534 -6.63 -46.01 40.52
C PRO A 534 -7.46 -46.41 39.32
N TYR A 535 -6.79 -46.90 38.30
CA TYR A 535 -7.43 -47.55 37.15
C TYR A 535 -8.28 -48.70 37.70
N GLN A 536 -9.59 -48.72 37.48
CA GLN A 536 -10.40 -49.87 37.79
C GLN A 536 -10.03 -50.94 36.77
N ASP A 537 -9.30 -51.97 37.23
CA ASP A 537 -9.06 -53.17 36.46
C ASP A 537 -10.40 -53.78 36.05
N ILE A 538 -10.61 -53.99 34.78
CA ILE A 538 -11.72 -54.78 34.26
C ILE A 538 -11.55 -56.18 34.82
N PRO A 539 -12.56 -56.76 35.50
CA PRO A 539 -12.42 -58.09 36.09
C PRO A 539 -12.06 -59.13 35.01
N PRO A 540 -11.10 -60.03 35.27
CA PRO A 540 -10.68 -61.00 34.27
C PRO A 540 -11.82 -62.01 34.02
N HIS A 541 -12.13 -62.25 32.75
CA HIS A 541 -12.96 -63.37 32.34
C HIS A 541 -12.32 -64.69 32.81
N PRO A 542 -13.09 -65.67 33.21
CA PRO A 542 -12.55 -66.94 33.83
C PRO A 542 -11.67 -67.69 32.81
N SER A 543 -10.45 -67.89 33.23
CA SER A 543 -9.40 -68.56 32.49
C SER A 543 -9.67 -70.06 32.36
N VAL A 544 -9.60 -70.57 31.14
CA VAL A 544 -9.33 -72.00 30.89
C VAL A 544 -7.83 -72.22 30.99
N THR A 545 -7.45 -73.11 31.93
CA THR A 545 -6.08 -73.51 32.21
C THR A 545 -5.48 -74.30 31.05
N THR A 546 -4.39 -73.87 30.46
CA THR A 546 -3.43 -74.75 29.80
C THR A 546 -2.04 -74.14 29.92
N SER A 547 -1.17 -74.95 30.59
CA SER A 547 0.22 -74.65 30.82
C SER A 547 1.03 -74.68 29.53
N ALA A 548 1.79 -73.64 29.24
CA ALA A 548 2.93 -73.70 28.32
C ALA A 548 3.91 -72.54 28.59
N THR A 549 5.04 -72.88 28.84
CA THR A 549 6.41 -72.39 28.91
C THR A 549 6.66 -70.98 28.41
N ILE A 550 7.33 -70.21 29.24
CA ILE A 550 7.82 -68.84 29.02
C ILE A 550 8.87 -68.81 27.91
N SER A 551 8.62 -68.01 26.89
CA SER A 551 9.67 -67.42 26.04
C SER A 551 9.45 -65.93 25.97
N VAL A 552 10.40 -65.21 26.55
CA VAL A 552 10.43 -63.70 26.46
C VAL A 552 10.81 -63.34 25.07
N HIS A 553 9.81 -62.81 24.28
CA HIS A 553 10.08 -62.05 23.10
C HIS A 553 9.53 -60.64 23.30
N SER A 554 10.46 -59.72 23.45
CA SER A 554 10.22 -58.29 23.34
C SER A 554 9.80 -57.95 21.90
N THR A 555 8.53 -57.76 21.70
CA THR A 555 8.02 -57.24 20.41
C THR A 555 7.65 -55.78 20.62
N PHE A 556 8.53 -54.90 20.20
CA PHE A 556 8.15 -53.51 19.92
C PHE A 556 7.23 -53.50 18.68
N PRO A 557 6.09 -52.81 18.71
CA PRO A 557 5.27 -52.67 17.51
C PRO A 557 6.00 -51.76 16.53
N SER A 558 6.33 -52.32 15.37
CA SER A 558 6.85 -51.59 14.21
C SER A 558 5.82 -50.57 13.75
N THR A 559 6.10 -49.30 14.00
CA THR A 559 5.37 -48.17 13.41
C THR A 559 5.77 -47.96 11.95
N VAL A 560 5.48 -48.94 11.10
CA VAL A 560 5.77 -48.85 9.65
C VAL A 560 4.59 -48.29 8.85
N SER A 561 3.40 -48.16 9.42
CA SER A 561 2.20 -47.78 8.65
C SER A 561 1.89 -46.30 8.54
N ALA A 562 2.70 -45.40 9.12
CA ALA A 562 2.40 -43.94 9.09
C ALA A 562 3.24 -43.13 8.09
N LEU A 563 4.17 -43.76 7.35
CA LEU A 563 5.10 -43.05 6.44
C LEU A 563 4.66 -43.01 4.97
N HIS A 564 3.54 -43.62 4.61
CA HIS A 564 3.07 -43.74 3.22
C HIS A 564 2.51 -42.43 2.62
N HIS A 565 2.49 -41.32 3.35
CA HIS A 565 1.94 -40.04 2.83
C HIS A 565 2.89 -38.85 2.91
N ARG A 566 4.16 -39.04 3.26
CA ARG A 566 5.13 -37.94 3.18
C ARG A 566 5.81 -37.96 1.80
N SER A 567 5.79 -36.82 1.10
CA SER A 567 6.50 -36.70 -0.18
C SER A 567 8.01 -36.83 0.07
N LEU A 568 8.74 -37.44 -0.87
CA LEU A 568 10.22 -37.55 -0.82
C LEU A 568 10.86 -36.18 -0.52
N ARG A 569 10.27 -35.13 -1.01
CA ARG A 569 10.67 -33.73 -0.79
C ARG A 569 10.64 -33.32 0.68
N ASP A 570 9.63 -33.77 1.44
CA ASP A 570 9.50 -33.41 2.86
C ASP A 570 10.53 -34.19 3.71
N ILE A 571 10.84 -35.41 3.31
CA ILE A 571 11.85 -36.27 3.97
C ILE A 571 13.26 -35.68 3.74
N ILE A 572 13.58 -35.28 2.50
CA ILE A 572 14.90 -34.72 2.16
C ILE A 572 15.08 -33.35 2.82
N ARG A 573 14.05 -32.48 2.84
CA ARG A 573 14.12 -31.19 3.52
C ARG A 573 14.29 -31.31 5.03
N ALA A 574 13.62 -32.28 5.64
CA ALA A 574 13.79 -32.56 7.08
C ALA A 574 15.23 -32.96 7.40
N ARG A 575 15.88 -33.73 6.52
CA ARG A 575 17.29 -34.12 6.69
C ARG A 575 18.24 -32.93 6.52
N GLN A 576 18.07 -32.14 5.48
CA GLN A 576 18.91 -30.95 5.26
C GLN A 576 18.78 -29.94 6.40
N ALA A 577 17.61 -29.81 7.02
CA ALA A 577 17.42 -29.00 8.21
C ALA A 577 18.15 -29.54 9.42
N ALA A 578 18.24 -30.88 9.58
CA ALA A 578 18.98 -31.52 10.65
C ALA A 578 20.50 -31.35 10.49
N ASP A 579 21.02 -31.56 9.27
CA ASP A 579 22.45 -31.40 8.95
C ASP A 579 22.90 -29.92 9.12
N THR A 580 22.02 -28.96 8.92
CA THR A 580 22.29 -27.52 9.12
C THR A 580 22.36 -27.16 10.61
N ILE A 581 21.59 -27.82 11.46
CA ILE A 581 21.60 -27.60 12.91
C ILE A 581 22.89 -28.17 13.52
N ASP A 582 23.35 -29.34 13.09
CA ASP A 582 24.60 -29.94 13.55
C ASP A 582 25.81 -29.06 13.14
N SER A 583 25.82 -28.48 11.94
CA SER A 583 26.92 -27.61 11.49
C SER A 583 26.99 -26.27 12.24
N ILE A 584 25.89 -25.83 12.87
CA ILE A 584 25.84 -24.58 13.67
C ILE A 584 26.29 -24.85 15.12
N LEU A 585 26.08 -26.09 15.64
CA LEU A 585 26.47 -26.50 16.99
C LEU A 585 27.97 -26.78 17.10
N ASP A 586 28.63 -27.20 16.02
CA ASP A 586 30.07 -27.50 16.00
C ASP A 586 30.97 -26.25 15.97
N THR A 587 30.41 -25.07 15.81
CA THR A 587 31.21 -23.82 15.68
C THR A 587 31.41 -23.08 17.01
N ASP A 588 30.76 -23.46 18.10
CA ASP A 588 30.75 -22.65 19.35
C ASP A 588 31.25 -23.37 20.64
N LEU A 589 31.81 -24.57 20.59
CA LEU A 589 32.32 -25.22 21.78
C LEU A 589 33.80 -25.63 21.63
N GLY A 590 34.63 -24.90 22.36
CA GLY A 590 36.06 -25.17 22.49
C GLY A 590 36.36 -26.58 23.02
N ALA A 591 37.45 -27.16 22.52
CA ALA A 591 37.99 -28.48 22.82
C ALA A 591 38.22 -28.68 24.34
N ASP A 592 37.34 -29.44 24.98
CA ASP A 592 37.58 -30.28 26.15
C ASP A 592 36.25 -30.73 26.81
N ALA A 593 35.52 -31.66 26.14
CA ALA A 593 34.49 -32.45 26.80
C ALA A 593 34.36 -33.83 26.10
N PRO A 594 34.10 -34.95 26.82
CA PRO A 594 33.99 -36.26 26.21
C PRO A 594 32.76 -36.33 25.30
N SER A 595 32.96 -36.76 24.05
CA SER A 595 31.96 -36.88 22.98
C SER A 595 30.69 -37.61 23.46
N PRO A 596 29.50 -37.00 23.31
CA PRO A 596 28.27 -37.75 23.23
C PRO A 596 28.27 -38.54 21.91
N SER A 597 27.86 -39.79 21.94
CA SER A 597 27.73 -40.68 20.78
C SER A 597 26.91 -39.98 19.67
N ALA A 598 27.50 -39.87 18.49
CA ALA A 598 26.87 -39.29 17.31
C ALA A 598 25.49 -39.91 17.05
N PRO A 599 24.48 -39.14 16.65
CA PRO A 599 23.17 -39.68 16.29
C PRO A 599 23.31 -40.64 15.10
N PRO A 600 22.49 -41.70 15.02
CA PRO A 600 22.59 -42.67 13.95
C PRO A 600 22.36 -42.02 12.59
N LEU A 601 23.31 -42.18 11.68
CA LEU A 601 23.25 -41.70 10.30
C LEU A 601 22.15 -42.47 9.56
N THR A 602 21.00 -41.84 9.35
CA THR A 602 19.86 -42.41 8.63
C THR A 602 20.04 -42.20 7.13
N ALA A 603 20.22 -43.27 6.34
CA ALA A 603 20.31 -43.21 4.90
C ALA A 603 18.92 -43.33 4.25
N ILE A 604 18.67 -42.53 3.19
CA ILE A 604 17.47 -42.63 2.34
C ILE A 604 17.80 -43.53 1.18
N ILE A 605 17.01 -44.58 0.97
CA ILE A 605 17.17 -45.58 -0.09
C ILE A 605 15.92 -45.48 -0.98
N ILE A 606 16.13 -45.32 -2.29
CA ILE A 606 15.10 -45.37 -3.29
C ILE A 606 15.27 -46.63 -4.12
N ARG A 607 14.29 -47.53 -4.09
CA ARG A 607 14.32 -48.79 -4.82
C ARG A 607 13.18 -48.84 -5.82
N ARG A 608 13.45 -49.45 -6.97
CA ARG A 608 12.46 -49.82 -7.95
C ARG A 608 12.11 -51.30 -7.77
N ASN A 609 10.83 -51.60 -7.70
CA ASN A 609 10.36 -52.99 -7.82
C ASN A 609 10.29 -53.32 -9.32
N CYS A 610 11.05 -54.35 -9.77
CA CYS A 610 11.12 -54.72 -11.17
C CYS A 610 9.81 -55.32 -11.69
N ASP A 611 8.93 -55.86 -10.83
CA ASP A 611 7.69 -56.53 -11.21
C ASP A 611 6.50 -55.58 -11.31
N THR A 612 6.43 -54.56 -10.44
CA THR A 612 5.29 -53.61 -10.39
C THR A 612 5.63 -52.23 -10.93
N ASP A 613 6.91 -51.94 -11.25
CA ASP A 613 7.46 -50.65 -11.63
C ASP A 613 7.20 -49.53 -10.59
N GLU A 614 6.85 -49.89 -9.36
CA GLU A 614 6.62 -48.96 -8.26
C GLU A 614 7.92 -48.51 -7.61
N ILE A 615 7.97 -47.24 -7.19
CA ILE A 615 9.09 -46.65 -6.45
C ILE A 615 8.82 -46.79 -4.95
N LEU A 616 9.71 -47.48 -4.23
CA LEU A 616 9.71 -47.64 -2.79
C LEU A 616 10.77 -46.73 -2.18
N ILE A 617 10.38 -45.95 -1.18
CA ILE A 617 11.28 -45.04 -0.45
C ILE A 617 11.40 -45.58 0.96
N GLU A 618 12.62 -45.97 1.33
CA GLU A 618 12.96 -46.54 2.63
C GLU A 618 13.99 -45.65 3.36
N THR A 619 13.92 -45.59 4.69
CA THR A 619 14.93 -44.96 5.51
C THR A 619 15.56 -46.03 6.40
N THR A 620 16.90 -46.16 6.37
CA THR A 620 17.62 -47.20 7.11
C THR A 620 18.76 -46.61 7.92
N ASP A 621 18.95 -47.08 9.16
CA ASP A 621 20.11 -46.74 9.98
C ASP A 621 21.34 -47.49 9.51
N MET A 622 22.42 -46.80 9.22
CA MET A 622 23.68 -47.33 8.70
C MET A 622 24.44 -48.22 9.72
N THR A 623 23.96 -48.31 10.94
CA THR A 623 24.61 -49.08 12.02
C THR A 623 24.26 -50.58 12.02
N SER A 624 23.26 -50.99 11.27
CA SER A 624 22.85 -52.41 11.18
C SER A 624 23.42 -53.06 9.92
N GLN A 625 24.68 -53.44 9.94
CA GLN A 625 25.22 -54.38 8.97
C GLN A 625 24.68 -55.79 9.29
N HIS A 626 23.76 -56.31 8.47
CA HIS A 626 23.63 -57.68 7.95
C HIS A 626 22.26 -57.85 7.27
N GLY A 627 22.26 -57.80 5.98
CA GLY A 627 21.13 -58.18 5.13
C GLY A 627 21.46 -57.84 3.68
N SER A 628 21.37 -58.81 2.78
CA SER A 628 21.74 -58.77 1.37
C SER A 628 21.27 -57.47 0.64
N HIS A 629 22.17 -56.57 0.53
CA HIS A 629 21.95 -55.38 -0.27
C HIS A 629 22.41 -55.66 -1.71
N GLY A 630 21.45 -55.90 -2.61
CA GLY A 630 21.70 -55.76 -4.05
C GLY A 630 22.33 -54.38 -4.31
N SER A 631 23.11 -54.23 -5.38
CA SER A 631 23.99 -53.11 -5.67
C SER A 631 23.30 -51.74 -5.53
N LEU A 632 23.33 -51.18 -4.33
CA LEU A 632 22.89 -49.78 -4.11
C LEU A 632 24.02 -48.84 -4.54
N ARG A 633 23.71 -47.85 -5.38
CA ARG A 633 24.65 -46.83 -5.81
C ARG A 633 24.20 -45.49 -5.28
N ARG A 634 25.14 -44.63 -4.92
CA ARG A 634 24.83 -43.23 -4.55
C ARG A 634 24.48 -42.44 -5.79
N TRP A 635 23.71 -41.36 -5.63
CA TRP A 635 23.38 -40.43 -6.74
C TRP A 635 24.65 -39.98 -7.48
N GLU A 636 25.71 -39.70 -6.74
CA GLU A 636 26.97 -39.21 -7.29
C GLU A 636 27.72 -40.27 -8.11
N ASP A 637 27.47 -41.56 -7.84
CA ASP A 637 28.14 -42.71 -8.48
C ASP A 637 27.33 -43.23 -9.70
N LEU A 638 26.15 -42.66 -9.99
CA LEU A 638 25.34 -43.00 -11.15
C LEU A 638 25.85 -42.26 -12.39
N ASP A 639 25.83 -42.94 -13.54
CA ASP A 639 26.15 -42.29 -14.82
C ASP A 639 25.03 -41.30 -15.26
N GLU A 640 25.32 -40.43 -16.22
CA GLU A 640 24.41 -39.36 -16.64
C GLU A 640 23.10 -39.89 -17.23
N HIS A 641 23.14 -41.07 -17.84
CA HIS A 641 21.96 -41.74 -18.39
C HIS A 641 21.06 -42.28 -17.26
N ASP A 642 21.63 -42.95 -16.26
CA ASP A 642 20.91 -43.47 -15.11
C ASP A 642 20.30 -42.33 -14.26
N ARG A 643 21.04 -41.23 -14.06
CA ARG A 643 20.52 -40.03 -13.37
C ARG A 643 19.30 -39.45 -14.08
N SER A 644 19.39 -39.29 -15.40
CA SER A 644 18.27 -38.75 -16.18
C SER A 644 17.04 -39.65 -16.12
N THR A 645 17.25 -40.96 -16.16
CA THR A 645 16.19 -41.96 -16.08
C THR A 645 15.49 -41.98 -14.71
N TRP A 646 16.27 -41.94 -13.62
CA TRP A 646 15.72 -41.85 -12.28
C TRP A 646 15.00 -40.54 -12.02
N LYS A 647 15.54 -39.43 -12.49
CA LYS A 647 14.90 -38.11 -12.38
C LYS A 647 13.55 -38.05 -13.10
N GLN A 648 13.49 -38.60 -14.30
CA GLN A 648 12.23 -38.65 -15.07
C GLN A 648 11.19 -39.52 -14.35
N ARG A 649 11.57 -40.69 -13.84
CA ARG A 649 10.65 -41.58 -13.10
C ARG A 649 10.14 -40.96 -11.82
N LEU A 650 11.00 -40.30 -11.04
CA LEU A 650 10.60 -39.58 -9.83
C LEU A 650 9.66 -38.41 -10.13
N ALA A 651 9.82 -37.79 -11.31
CA ALA A 651 8.91 -36.74 -11.77
C ALA A 651 7.56 -37.31 -12.23
N ASP A 652 7.56 -38.44 -12.93
CA ASP A 652 6.34 -39.08 -13.43
C ASP A 652 5.49 -39.69 -12.30
N THR A 653 6.12 -40.13 -11.22
CA THR A 653 5.45 -40.62 -10.00
C THR A 653 5.09 -39.52 -9.01
N GLY A 654 5.42 -38.26 -9.33
CA GLY A 654 5.09 -37.10 -8.49
C GLY A 654 5.94 -36.90 -7.24
N HIS A 655 7.02 -37.66 -7.09
CA HIS A 655 7.96 -37.54 -5.97
C HIS A 655 8.95 -36.39 -6.12
N LEU A 656 9.20 -35.93 -7.36
CA LEU A 656 10.10 -34.81 -7.68
C LEU A 656 9.46 -33.89 -8.72
N GLY A 657 9.69 -32.58 -8.66
CA GLY A 657 9.29 -31.62 -9.71
C GLY A 657 10.23 -31.68 -10.92
N ARG A 658 9.72 -31.49 -12.15
CA ARG A 658 10.54 -31.52 -13.39
C ARG A 658 11.69 -30.52 -13.41
N ASP A 659 11.54 -29.40 -12.69
CA ASP A 659 12.52 -28.30 -12.65
C ASP A 659 13.34 -28.28 -11.33
N GLU A 660 13.26 -29.35 -10.52
CA GLU A 660 13.99 -29.38 -9.24
C GLU A 660 15.48 -29.72 -9.44
N SER A 661 16.32 -29.05 -8.65
CA SER A 661 17.78 -29.19 -8.68
C SER A 661 18.22 -30.58 -8.25
N GLU A 662 19.19 -31.15 -8.94
CA GLU A 662 19.84 -32.42 -8.63
C GLU A 662 20.54 -32.43 -7.27
N ALA A 663 20.82 -31.26 -6.72
CA ALA A 663 21.38 -31.10 -5.38
C ALA A 663 20.50 -31.73 -4.28
N LEU A 664 19.19 -31.88 -4.52
CA LEU A 664 18.26 -32.52 -3.58
C LEU A 664 18.50 -34.02 -3.44
N LEU A 665 19.09 -34.69 -4.43
CA LEU A 665 19.32 -36.13 -4.47
C LEU A 665 20.70 -36.53 -3.98
N GLN A 666 21.55 -35.59 -3.59
CA GLN A 666 22.88 -35.85 -3.04
C GLN A 666 22.78 -36.68 -1.76
N GLY A 667 23.59 -37.75 -1.68
CA GLY A 667 23.61 -38.67 -0.55
C GLY A 667 22.44 -39.66 -0.49
N VAL A 668 21.55 -39.73 -1.49
CA VAL A 668 20.49 -40.72 -1.61
C VAL A 668 21.01 -41.94 -2.35
N LEU A 669 20.62 -43.15 -1.88
CA LEU A 669 20.98 -44.42 -2.45
C LEU A 669 19.89 -44.95 -3.39
N PHE A 670 20.29 -45.41 -4.56
CA PHE A 670 19.41 -45.90 -5.62
C PHE A 670 19.72 -47.39 -5.91
N GLY A 671 18.68 -48.19 -6.12
CA GLY A 671 18.84 -49.59 -6.47
C GLY A 671 17.57 -50.22 -7.03
N GLU A 672 17.71 -51.41 -7.60
CA GLU A 672 16.62 -52.24 -8.06
C GLU A 672 16.38 -53.39 -7.09
N ARG A 673 15.13 -53.76 -6.86
CA ARG A 673 14.74 -54.91 -6.09
C ARG A 673 14.16 -55.94 -7.03
N SER A 674 14.85 -57.04 -7.24
CA SER A 674 14.30 -58.31 -7.75
C SER A 674 13.95 -59.18 -6.58
N GLU A 675 12.74 -59.76 -6.51
CA GLU A 675 12.42 -60.76 -5.49
C GLU A 675 13.32 -61.98 -5.58
#